data_61044041cdd292b8449bc5db86a22e4a
#
_entry.id   61044041cdd292b8449bc5db86a22e4a
#
_cell.length_a   1.000
_cell.length_b   1.000
_cell.length_c   1.000
_cell.angle_alpha   90.00
_cell.angle_beta   90.00
_cell.angle_gamma   90.00
#
_symmetry.space_group_name_H-M   'P 1'
#
loop_
_entity.id
_entity.type
_entity.pdbx_description
1 polymer ?
#
loop_
_entity_poly.entity_id
_entity_poly.type
_entity_poly.pdbx_seq_one_letter_code
_entity_poly.pdbx_strand_id
1 'polypeptide(L)'
;MKKLLLFFGVLCSTLSFSQQYSKVKIYANAEELVRLAAIGVPVDHGIYKENTFFISDYSAEEIQMMRDYNFDFEILVEDIQAEFLLLNENSEPETNRNATCSGGSGGGSGNNFYVSPTQPSNFNLGTMGGYLKYNEMLAELDAMAAQYPNLITIKAPISTYLTHENRPIYYVKISDNPSTDESAEPKVLYTAIHHAREPMSLMETIFYMWYLLENYDSNEEIQYLVNNTQMYFVPCINPDGYLRNETTNPNGGGMWRKNRRNNGGNVYGVDLNRNYSYGWGTTGTTTTNTSDDTYCGPAPFSEPETQAMRWLVQNNNFRTGFNAHTYGGDILFPVGTTVAEFADHHDYFQDESNHQVQFNGYTAMKSSGLYPASGDSDDYMYKVDIGVGQKDTIFVHTPEVGTAFWQPSGQIVATCQEMFFPNLVLAHLTRRYLIVTDTDPSNIATMSGNFNHDAYRLGLEDGPVTVSIQPLQNIQTVGSPVIHDINIRATEAGAISYTLNPSIQYGDPIIYVLETNNGLWIKRDTIYKTYGALTLQALENGSTANWTGNWSSTTSTFVSPSQSYTDSPTGNYSNNANRTYTYNPVIDLSNATDAAISYYAKWDIEADYDYCQFQVSTDGGTTWIGQCTNYTVPGTSANGSVQPNNLPVYEGVQTSWVLDEISLSDYLGQQIKVRFQLRADGGVNGDGFYFDDFRVMYNEAGTPTAPTANFSASSTSVCAGSSVTFNDFSSNIPTSWAWDFGDGNTSSMQNPTNTFAAQGTYTITLTVTNAAGSDTYTSQITVNALPSVAVSTSDLDNLVCSNEGSVTLTSNPTAAVFTGVGVSGNTFNPAVAGVGIHVITGTYTDGNGCQATDAVSIEVQNCAGIDELNSANIVVVPNPNNGEFIVNGLTAGDQIEVYDINGKLVYSQKANASLELINLPEIQNGVYYLRTISSEMISQVKFVKF
;
A
#
# COMPACT_ATOMS: atom_id res chain seq x y z
N MET A 1 31.63 -15.01 91.22
CA MET A 1 31.37 -13.92 90.26
C MET A 1 32.10 -14.17 88.97
N LYS A 2 31.45 -14.81 87.98
CA LYS A 2 32.00 -15.12 86.70
C LYS A 2 31.51 -14.06 85.71
N LYS A 3 32.36 -13.35 84.99
CA LYS A 3 32.11 -12.45 83.88
C LYS A 3 31.96 -13.29 82.60
N LEU A 4 30.83 -13.24 82.00
CA LEU A 4 30.53 -13.82 80.67
C LEU A 4 30.87 -12.74 79.59
N LEU A 5 31.89 -12.96 78.82
CA LEU A 5 32.16 -12.16 77.62
C LEU A 5 31.29 -12.69 76.45
N LEU A 6 30.38 -11.86 75.98
CA LEU A 6 29.69 -12.09 74.73
C LEU A 6 30.53 -11.51 73.56
N PHE A 7 30.98 -12.39 72.69
CA PHE A 7 31.54 -12.00 71.41
C PHE A 7 30.41 -11.70 70.40
N PHE A 8 30.23 -10.45 70.03
CA PHE A 8 29.37 -10.07 68.92
C PHE A 8 30.22 -10.21 67.62
N GLY A 9 30.02 -11.29 66.90
CA GLY A 9 30.50 -11.42 65.54
C GLY A 9 29.65 -10.55 64.61
N VAL A 10 30.18 -9.45 64.13
CA VAL A 10 29.57 -8.66 63.05
C VAL A 10 29.71 -9.46 61.78
N LEU A 11 28.61 -10.10 61.39
CA LEU A 11 28.49 -10.65 60.03
C LEU A 11 28.30 -9.46 59.09
N CYS A 12 29.39 -8.99 58.46
CA CYS A 12 29.32 -8.08 57.33
C CYS A 12 28.76 -8.91 56.13
N SER A 13 27.43 -8.97 56.03
CA SER A 13 26.85 -9.32 54.74
C SER A 13 27.13 -8.16 53.81
N THR A 14 27.99 -8.37 52.80
CA THR A 14 28.07 -7.49 51.65
C THR A 14 26.76 -7.58 50.92
N LEU A 15 25.78 -6.75 51.29
CA LEU A 15 24.68 -6.39 50.45
C LEU A 15 25.32 -5.70 49.21
N SER A 16 25.37 -6.38 48.07
CA SER A 16 25.55 -5.70 46.81
C SER A 16 24.27 -4.88 46.60
N PHE A 17 24.36 -3.58 46.89
CA PHE A 17 23.32 -2.65 46.45
C PHE A 17 23.32 -2.71 44.91
N SER A 18 22.21 -3.07 44.31
CA SER A 18 22.00 -2.79 42.89
C SER A 18 22.12 -1.27 42.71
N GLN A 19 22.76 -0.82 41.68
CA GLN A 19 22.87 0.61 41.36
C GLN A 19 21.42 1.11 41.14
N GLN A 20 21.00 2.11 41.93
CA GLN A 20 19.68 2.71 41.82
C GLN A 20 19.63 3.61 40.59
N TYR A 21 18.59 3.51 39.79
CA TYR A 21 18.30 4.37 38.65
C TYR A 21 17.02 5.17 38.89
N SER A 22 17.04 6.43 38.46
CA SER A 22 15.91 7.36 38.57
C SER A 22 15.52 7.85 37.17
N LYS A 23 14.22 8.04 36.91
CA LYS A 23 13.77 8.74 35.72
C LYS A 23 13.91 10.23 35.92
N VAL A 24 14.64 10.88 35.01
CA VAL A 24 15.02 12.29 35.13
C VAL A 24 14.62 13.04 33.85
N LYS A 25 14.01 14.19 34.05
CA LYS A 25 13.75 15.15 32.97
C LYS A 25 14.79 16.25 33.03
N ILE A 26 15.55 16.38 31.96
CA ILE A 26 16.63 17.37 31.81
C ILE A 26 16.13 18.45 30.88
N TYR A 27 16.15 19.70 31.32
CA TYR A 27 15.82 20.84 30.47
C TYR A 27 17.03 21.21 29.62
N ALA A 28 17.05 20.78 28.35
CA ALA A 28 18.24 20.86 27.50
C ALA A 28 17.84 21.04 26.03
N ASN A 29 18.64 21.87 25.33
CA ASN A 29 18.65 21.92 23.87
C ASN A 29 19.70 20.95 23.30
N ALA A 30 19.80 20.87 21.98
CA ALA A 30 20.72 19.94 21.30
C ALA A 30 22.20 20.16 21.70
N GLU A 31 22.66 21.40 21.93
CA GLU A 31 24.04 21.70 22.36
C GLU A 31 24.29 21.21 23.79
N GLU A 32 23.28 21.32 24.66
CA GLU A 32 23.36 20.85 26.05
C GLU A 32 23.35 19.33 26.14
N LEU A 33 22.60 18.63 25.27
CA LEU A 33 22.67 17.16 25.14
C LEU A 33 24.07 16.70 24.70
N VAL A 34 24.67 17.36 23.73
CA VAL A 34 26.07 17.08 23.34
C VAL A 34 27.05 17.32 24.53
N ARG A 35 26.82 18.35 25.36
CA ARG A 35 27.61 18.59 26.58
C ARG A 35 27.38 17.49 27.62
N LEU A 36 26.16 17.01 27.80
CA LEU A 36 25.86 15.89 28.68
C LEU A 36 26.59 14.61 28.25
N ALA A 37 26.50 14.28 26.97
CA ALA A 37 27.23 13.15 26.39
C ALA A 37 28.75 13.26 26.58
N ALA A 38 29.30 14.48 26.39
CA ALA A 38 30.75 14.72 26.54
C ALA A 38 31.27 14.53 27.97
N ILE A 39 30.46 14.63 29.00
CA ILE A 39 30.84 14.34 30.40
C ILE A 39 30.57 12.89 30.80
N GLY A 40 30.05 12.05 29.89
CA GLY A 40 29.80 10.62 30.12
C GLY A 40 28.39 10.28 30.58
N VAL A 41 27.43 11.23 30.52
CA VAL A 41 26.00 10.98 30.80
C VAL A 41 25.34 10.50 29.50
N PRO A 42 24.75 9.30 29.46
CA PRO A 42 24.09 8.78 28.26
C PRO A 42 22.89 9.65 27.88
N VAL A 43 22.73 9.88 26.58
CA VAL A 43 21.56 10.59 26.01
C VAL A 43 20.99 9.82 24.80
N ASP A 44 21.21 8.51 24.78
CA ASP A 44 20.98 7.64 23.64
C ASP A 44 19.70 6.77 23.74
N HIS A 45 18.88 7.02 24.74
CA HIS A 45 17.56 6.43 24.92
C HIS A 45 16.72 7.37 25.75
N GLY A 46 15.50 7.58 25.35
CA GLY A 46 14.59 8.43 26.10
C GLY A 46 13.69 9.25 25.18
N ILE A 47 12.89 10.07 25.78
CA ILE A 47 11.93 10.93 25.09
C ILE A 47 12.57 12.30 24.92
N TYR A 48 12.82 12.70 23.69
CA TYR A 48 13.39 14.00 23.34
C TYR A 48 12.31 14.95 22.84
N LYS A 49 12.18 16.10 23.50
CA LYS A 49 11.46 17.23 22.98
C LYS A 49 12.44 18.30 22.53
N GLU A 50 12.48 18.56 21.24
CA GLU A 50 13.45 19.46 20.62
C GLU A 50 13.53 20.81 21.34
N ASN A 51 14.76 21.24 21.68
CA ASN A 51 15.08 22.49 22.36
C ASN A 51 14.33 22.73 23.68
N THR A 52 13.74 21.70 24.30
CA THR A 52 12.91 21.84 25.51
C THR A 52 13.37 20.93 26.64
N PHE A 53 13.35 19.61 26.45
CA PHE A 53 13.77 18.66 27.46
C PHE A 53 14.15 17.30 26.86
N PHE A 54 14.87 16.53 27.69
CA PHE A 54 15.13 15.12 27.46
C PHE A 54 14.79 14.31 28.72
N ILE A 55 14.02 13.23 28.58
CA ILE A 55 13.68 12.35 29.70
C ILE A 55 14.33 11.00 29.48
N SER A 56 15.14 10.55 30.45
CA SER A 56 15.72 9.21 30.44
C SER A 56 16.00 8.70 31.87
N ASP A 57 16.53 7.48 31.96
CA ASP A 57 16.78 6.79 33.22
C ASP A 57 18.27 6.83 33.55
N TYR A 58 18.61 7.41 34.67
CA TYR A 58 20.00 7.70 35.09
C TYR A 58 20.34 7.12 36.46
N SER A 59 21.57 6.67 36.59
CA SER A 59 22.16 6.25 37.86
C SER A 59 22.40 7.42 38.79
N ALA A 60 22.56 7.14 40.08
CA ALA A 60 22.91 8.15 41.08
C ALA A 60 24.25 8.86 40.76
N GLU A 61 25.20 8.17 40.11
CA GLU A 61 26.48 8.74 39.68
C GLU A 61 26.31 9.74 38.54
N GLU A 62 25.49 9.42 37.54
CA GLU A 62 25.17 10.28 36.41
C GLU A 62 24.38 11.52 36.84
N ILE A 63 23.41 11.35 37.73
CA ILE A 63 22.67 12.47 38.35
C ILE A 63 23.64 13.38 39.15
N GLN A 64 24.65 12.81 39.82
CA GLN A 64 25.65 13.62 40.49
C GLN A 64 26.54 14.40 39.51
N MET A 65 26.89 13.79 38.35
CA MET A 65 27.60 14.50 37.27
C MET A 65 26.76 15.66 36.73
N MET A 66 25.47 15.48 36.50
CA MET A 66 24.60 16.58 36.08
C MET A 66 24.59 17.74 37.06
N ARG A 67 24.56 17.45 38.38
CA ARG A 67 24.68 18.48 39.46
C ARG A 67 26.02 19.19 39.43
N ASP A 68 27.13 18.45 39.32
CA ASP A 68 28.47 18.98 39.34
C ASP A 68 28.75 19.90 38.14
N TYR A 69 28.12 19.67 37.01
CA TYR A 69 28.20 20.45 35.78
C TYR A 69 27.06 21.46 35.58
N ASN A 70 26.19 21.63 36.61
CA ASN A 70 25.07 22.59 36.67
C ASN A 70 24.07 22.45 35.53
N PHE A 71 23.64 21.24 35.21
CA PHE A 71 22.47 21.03 34.33
C PHE A 71 21.19 21.25 35.10
N ASP A 72 20.20 21.80 34.42
CA ASP A 72 18.83 21.96 34.98
C ASP A 72 18.02 20.69 34.74
N PHE A 73 17.50 20.09 35.80
CA PHE A 73 16.74 18.85 35.73
C PHE A 73 15.82 18.63 36.91
N GLU A 74 14.82 17.80 36.75
CA GLU A 74 13.96 17.27 37.80
C GLU A 74 13.94 15.74 37.81
N ILE A 75 13.81 15.14 38.98
CA ILE A 75 13.65 13.70 39.14
C ILE A 75 12.15 13.40 39.09
N LEU A 76 11.70 12.67 38.07
CA LEU A 76 10.31 12.28 37.92
C LEU A 76 9.98 11.03 38.77
N VAL A 77 10.92 10.08 38.82
CA VAL A 77 10.82 8.82 39.58
C VAL A 77 12.14 8.57 40.27
N GLU A 78 12.13 8.41 41.58
CA GLU A 78 13.34 8.21 42.40
C GLU A 78 13.95 6.80 42.21
N ASP A 79 13.14 5.77 42.00
CA ASP A 79 13.55 4.38 41.84
C ASP A 79 12.68 3.69 40.80
N ILE A 80 13.15 3.65 39.57
CA ILE A 80 12.41 3.09 38.43
C ILE A 80 12.19 1.57 38.57
N GLN A 81 13.09 0.85 39.28
CA GLN A 81 12.90 -0.58 39.54
C GLN A 81 11.77 -0.81 40.53
N ALA A 82 11.73 -0.04 41.61
CA ALA A 82 10.64 -0.13 42.59
C ALA A 82 9.30 0.25 41.97
N GLU A 83 9.28 1.30 41.15
CA GLU A 83 8.09 1.70 40.38
C GLU A 83 7.64 0.62 39.41
N PHE A 84 8.53 0.05 38.60
CA PHE A 84 8.21 -1.05 37.71
C PHE A 84 7.56 -2.24 38.45
N LEU A 85 8.13 -2.67 39.55
CA LEU A 85 7.58 -3.77 40.33
C LEU A 85 6.19 -3.45 40.89
N LEU A 86 5.99 -2.22 41.38
CA LEU A 86 4.70 -1.75 41.90
C LEU A 86 3.63 -1.67 40.81
N LEU A 87 3.97 -1.09 39.66
CA LEU A 87 3.07 -0.98 38.52
C LEU A 87 2.72 -2.37 37.96
N ASN A 88 3.69 -3.26 37.93
CA ASN A 88 3.49 -4.63 37.43
C ASN A 88 2.59 -5.48 38.32
N GLU A 89 2.62 -5.27 39.67
CA GLU A 89 1.67 -5.93 40.60
C GLU A 89 0.20 -5.52 40.36
N ASN A 90 -0.03 -4.33 39.78
CA ASN A 90 -1.36 -3.75 39.55
C ASN A 90 -1.66 -3.60 38.05
N SER A 91 -0.89 -4.24 37.16
CA SER A 91 -1.00 -4.07 35.74
C SER A 91 -2.22 -4.82 35.18
N GLU A 92 -3.12 -4.09 34.53
CA GLU A 92 -4.21 -4.64 33.72
C GLU A 92 -3.81 -4.55 32.26
N PRO A 93 -4.29 -5.43 31.38
CA PRO A 93 -4.01 -5.37 29.96
C PRO A 93 -4.49 -4.03 29.36
N GLU A 94 -3.56 -3.26 28.80
CA GLU A 94 -3.93 -2.07 28.03
C GLU A 94 -4.44 -2.47 26.65
N THR A 95 -5.44 -1.74 26.17
CA THR A 95 -5.83 -1.78 24.78
C THR A 95 -4.84 -0.92 23.99
N ASN A 96 -4.38 -1.47 22.88
CA ASN A 96 -3.50 -0.86 21.93
C ASN A 96 -3.88 0.60 21.58
N ARG A 97 -2.89 1.47 21.43
CA ARG A 97 -3.02 2.89 21.04
C ARG A 97 -3.38 3.08 19.58
N ASN A 98 -3.43 2.01 18.78
CA ASN A 98 -3.93 2.09 17.42
C ASN A 98 -5.41 2.50 17.48
N ALA A 99 -5.66 3.77 17.79
CA ALA A 99 -6.98 4.34 17.75
C ALA A 99 -7.44 4.29 16.30
N THR A 100 -8.28 3.31 16.03
CA THR A 100 -9.21 3.46 14.93
C THR A 100 -9.97 4.75 15.21
N CYS A 101 -10.04 5.66 14.25
CA CYS A 101 -11.07 6.67 14.21
C CYS A 101 -12.43 5.95 14.13
N SER A 102 -12.83 5.28 15.22
CA SER A 102 -14.09 4.56 15.33
C SER A 102 -15.14 5.52 15.87
N GLY A 103 -15.57 6.42 15.06
CA GLY A 103 -16.60 7.39 15.39
C GLY A 103 -17.21 7.96 14.12
N GLY A 104 -18.21 7.26 13.62
CA GLY A 104 -18.99 7.73 12.49
C GLY A 104 -18.71 6.95 11.21
N SER A 105 -19.77 6.48 10.58
CA SER A 105 -19.78 5.96 9.20
C SER A 105 -19.56 7.07 8.17
N GLY A 106 -18.61 7.96 8.42
CA GLY A 106 -18.20 9.02 7.53
C GLY A 106 -17.22 8.48 6.50
N GLY A 107 -17.72 8.19 5.30
CA GLY A 107 -16.91 7.82 4.16
C GLY A 107 -16.02 8.98 3.71
N GLY A 108 -14.83 9.09 4.28
CA GLY A 108 -13.72 9.70 3.56
C GLY A 108 -13.20 8.71 2.54
N SER A 109 -12.97 9.12 1.32
CA SER A 109 -12.35 8.32 0.28
C SER A 109 -10.90 8.04 0.69
N GLY A 110 -10.63 6.83 1.16
CA GLY A 110 -9.28 6.43 1.53
C GLY A 110 -9.15 5.83 2.92
N ASN A 111 -10.11 5.00 3.33
CA ASN A 111 -10.04 4.30 4.60
C ASN A 111 -9.06 3.14 4.56
N ASN A 112 -7.78 3.42 4.67
CA ASN A 112 -6.82 2.43 5.15
C ASN A 112 -7.04 2.26 6.66
N PHE A 113 -8.08 1.54 7.06
CA PHE A 113 -8.21 1.10 8.45
C PHE A 113 -7.16 0.03 8.70
N TYR A 114 -6.07 0.42 9.36
CA TYR A 114 -5.17 -0.57 9.92
C TYR A 114 -5.90 -1.29 11.06
N VAL A 115 -6.12 -2.57 10.88
CA VAL A 115 -6.65 -3.43 11.94
C VAL A 115 -5.45 -3.94 12.75
N SER A 116 -5.37 -3.54 14.02
CA SER A 116 -4.35 -4.07 14.91
C SER A 116 -4.36 -5.59 14.91
N PRO A 117 -3.19 -6.23 14.82
CA PRO A 117 -3.10 -7.68 14.83
C PRO A 117 -3.60 -8.24 16.14
N THR A 118 -4.28 -9.37 16.10
CA THR A 118 -4.60 -10.12 17.30
C THR A 118 -3.33 -10.72 17.90
N GLN A 119 -3.27 -10.81 19.24
CA GLN A 119 -2.16 -11.51 19.89
C GLN A 119 -2.09 -12.96 19.38
N PRO A 120 -0.91 -13.45 18.94
CA PRO A 120 -0.74 -14.85 18.60
C PRO A 120 -1.05 -15.78 19.77
N SER A 121 -1.67 -16.90 19.50
CA SER A 121 -2.17 -17.84 20.54
C SER A 121 -1.05 -18.48 21.35
N ASN A 122 0.13 -18.65 20.78
CA ASN A 122 1.31 -19.19 21.43
C ASN A 122 2.21 -18.11 22.04
N PHE A 123 1.95 -16.83 21.78
CA PHE A 123 2.72 -15.75 22.42
C PHE A 123 2.31 -15.58 23.88
N ASN A 124 3.25 -15.85 24.78
CA ASN A 124 3.05 -15.73 26.20
C ASN A 124 4.06 -14.75 26.83
N LEU A 125 3.63 -14.07 27.87
CA LEU A 125 4.55 -13.25 28.67
C LEU A 125 5.50 -14.14 29.46
N GLY A 126 6.75 -13.66 29.60
CA GLY A 126 7.80 -14.35 30.33
C GLY A 126 7.71 -14.18 31.86
N THR A 127 8.61 -14.87 32.56
CA THR A 127 8.63 -14.89 34.03
C THR A 127 9.51 -13.78 34.64
N MET A 128 10.11 -12.91 33.80
CA MET A 128 10.90 -11.76 34.26
C MET A 128 10.09 -10.47 34.24
N GLY A 129 9.03 -10.39 35.06
CA GLY A 129 8.12 -9.23 35.09
C GLY A 129 7.32 -9.04 33.79
N GLY A 130 6.95 -10.13 33.13
CA GLY A 130 6.28 -10.14 31.83
C GLY A 130 7.22 -10.38 30.65
N TYR A 131 8.52 -10.17 30.82
CA TYR A 131 9.53 -10.38 29.77
C TYR A 131 10.13 -11.79 29.80
N LEU A 132 10.47 -12.31 28.62
CA LEU A 132 11.10 -13.63 28.50
C LEU A 132 12.51 -13.63 29.06
N LYS A 133 12.84 -14.62 29.89
CA LYS A 133 14.20 -14.94 30.25
C LYS A 133 14.94 -15.53 29.06
N TYR A 134 16.29 -15.50 29.09
CA TYR A 134 17.08 -16.03 28.01
C TYR A 134 16.75 -17.47 27.65
N ASN A 135 16.56 -18.36 28.65
CA ASN A 135 16.20 -19.73 28.39
C ASN A 135 14.73 -19.89 27.96
N GLU A 136 13.83 -19.00 28.35
CA GLU A 136 12.44 -18.98 27.88
C GLU A 136 12.42 -18.59 26.40
N MET A 137 13.17 -17.55 26.01
CA MET A 137 13.35 -17.19 24.58
C MET A 137 13.86 -18.37 23.73
N LEU A 138 14.90 -19.10 24.23
CA LEU A 138 15.41 -20.27 23.53
C LEU A 138 14.35 -21.37 23.42
N ALA A 139 13.48 -21.53 24.42
CA ALA A 139 12.38 -22.47 24.41
C ALA A 139 11.28 -22.06 23.43
N GLU A 140 11.00 -20.76 23.28
CA GLU A 140 10.10 -20.26 22.23
C GLU A 140 10.59 -20.61 20.84
N LEU A 141 11.88 -20.40 20.54
CA LEU A 141 12.47 -20.75 19.24
C LEU A 141 12.39 -22.27 18.97
N ASP A 142 12.59 -23.11 20.00
CA ASP A 142 12.43 -24.56 19.87
C ASP A 142 10.96 -24.95 19.64
N ALA A 143 10.02 -24.28 20.31
CA ALA A 143 8.58 -24.52 20.17
C ALA A 143 8.11 -24.15 18.76
N MET A 144 8.53 -22.99 18.23
CA MET A 144 8.26 -22.54 16.85
C MET A 144 8.76 -23.58 15.84
N ALA A 145 10.04 -23.99 15.96
CA ALA A 145 10.64 -24.97 15.06
C ALA A 145 9.96 -26.35 15.14
N ALA A 146 9.49 -26.73 16.31
CA ALA A 146 8.75 -28.00 16.48
C ALA A 146 7.34 -27.96 15.91
N GLN A 147 6.64 -26.82 16.02
CA GLN A 147 5.26 -26.66 15.53
C GLN A 147 5.22 -26.38 14.01
N TYR A 148 6.19 -25.61 13.51
CA TYR A 148 6.23 -25.14 12.10
C TYR A 148 7.54 -25.50 11.40
N PRO A 149 7.94 -26.79 11.37
CA PRO A 149 9.26 -27.22 10.87
C PRO A 149 9.48 -26.94 9.37
N ASN A 150 8.42 -26.64 8.63
CA ASN A 150 8.47 -26.30 7.21
C ASN A 150 8.58 -24.79 6.96
N LEU A 151 8.41 -23.95 7.99
CA LEU A 151 8.39 -22.49 7.86
C LEU A 151 9.53 -21.80 8.62
N ILE A 152 10.13 -22.45 9.61
CA ILE A 152 11.21 -21.88 10.40
C ILE A 152 12.34 -22.90 10.61
N THR A 153 13.57 -22.44 10.58
CA THR A 153 14.74 -23.27 10.92
C THR A 153 14.77 -23.57 12.43
N ILE A 154 15.41 -24.66 12.82
CA ILE A 154 15.91 -24.78 14.19
C ILE A 154 16.91 -23.68 14.45
N LYS A 155 17.00 -23.21 15.70
CA LYS A 155 17.99 -22.20 16.08
C LYS A 155 19.42 -22.70 15.82
N ALA A 156 20.22 -21.87 15.21
CA ALA A 156 21.62 -22.16 14.89
C ALA A 156 22.56 -21.04 15.36
N PRO A 157 23.77 -21.33 15.80
CA PRO A 157 24.75 -20.27 16.07
C PRO A 157 25.11 -19.56 14.75
N ILE A 158 25.22 -18.22 14.82
CA ILE A 158 25.55 -17.39 13.64
C ILE A 158 26.88 -17.84 13.03
N SER A 159 27.85 -18.14 13.88
CA SER A 159 29.20 -18.55 13.47
C SER A 159 29.90 -19.33 14.60
N THR A 160 31.20 -19.42 14.55
CA THR A 160 32.01 -20.03 15.62
C THR A 160 32.37 -19.05 16.74
N TYR A 161 31.97 -17.76 16.62
CA TYR A 161 32.20 -16.79 17.67
C TYR A 161 31.37 -17.11 18.91
N LEU A 162 31.97 -17.12 20.06
CA LEU A 162 31.32 -17.27 21.35
C LEU A 162 31.53 -15.98 22.15
N THR A 163 30.52 -15.59 22.91
CA THR A 163 30.58 -14.43 23.81
C THR A 163 31.68 -14.61 24.86
N HIS A 164 31.97 -13.57 25.64
CA HIS A 164 32.97 -13.63 26.70
C HIS A 164 32.68 -14.68 27.79
N GLU A 165 31.44 -15.05 27.98
CA GLU A 165 31.01 -16.12 28.90
C GLU A 165 30.69 -17.44 28.16
N ASN A 166 31.26 -17.62 26.93
CA ASN A 166 31.19 -18.84 26.09
C ASN A 166 29.77 -19.24 25.64
N ARG A 167 28.95 -18.30 25.25
CA ARG A 167 27.62 -18.56 24.68
C ARG A 167 27.61 -18.31 23.18
N PRO A 168 26.93 -19.11 22.38
CA PRO A 168 26.66 -18.79 20.97
C PRO A 168 25.54 -17.74 20.87
N ILE A 169 25.61 -16.91 19.81
CA ILE A 169 24.52 -16.03 19.40
C ILE A 169 23.72 -16.80 18.36
N TYR A 170 22.43 -16.96 18.62
CA TYR A 170 21.54 -17.74 17.79
C TYR A 170 20.76 -16.89 16.80
N TYR A 171 20.51 -17.48 15.64
CA TYR A 171 19.53 -16.98 14.69
C TYR A 171 18.57 -18.10 14.25
N VAL A 172 17.45 -17.72 13.70
CA VAL A 172 16.51 -18.55 12.95
C VAL A 172 16.12 -17.85 11.65
N LYS A 173 15.64 -18.62 10.68
CA LYS A 173 15.11 -18.09 9.43
C LYS A 173 13.67 -18.56 9.26
N ILE A 174 12.75 -17.64 8.93
CA ILE A 174 11.37 -17.90 8.52
C ILE A 174 11.28 -17.70 7.00
N SER A 175 10.78 -18.72 6.29
CA SER A 175 10.55 -18.78 4.85
C SER A 175 9.77 -20.06 4.58
N ASP A 176 9.15 -20.22 3.42
CA ASP A 176 8.49 -21.47 2.99
C ASP A 176 9.48 -22.63 2.74
N ASN A 177 10.76 -22.31 2.50
CA ASN A 177 11.87 -23.25 2.39
C ASN A 177 13.00 -22.90 3.38
N PRO A 178 12.77 -22.98 4.71
CA PRO A 178 13.68 -22.40 5.69
C PRO A 178 15.09 -23.01 5.69
N SER A 179 15.26 -24.26 5.29
CA SER A 179 16.56 -24.95 5.22
C SER A 179 17.36 -24.65 3.94
N THR A 180 16.76 -23.97 2.96
CA THR A 180 17.37 -23.66 1.65
C THR A 180 17.66 -22.18 1.54
N ASP A 181 18.80 -21.79 0.96
CA ASP A 181 19.07 -20.41 0.58
C ASP A 181 18.57 -20.19 -0.86
N GLU A 182 17.48 -19.46 -1.01
CA GLU A 182 16.83 -19.16 -2.28
C GLU A 182 17.33 -17.83 -2.81
N SER A 183 18.29 -17.88 -3.74
CA SER A 183 18.98 -16.70 -4.25
C SER A 183 18.07 -15.68 -4.98
N ALA A 184 16.86 -16.08 -5.38
CA ALA A 184 15.85 -15.22 -6.00
C ALA A 184 15.02 -14.45 -4.97
N GLU A 185 15.11 -14.82 -3.70
CA GLU A 185 14.35 -14.18 -2.63
C GLU A 185 15.23 -13.19 -1.86
N PRO A 186 14.74 -11.95 -1.69
CA PRO A 186 15.42 -10.98 -0.86
C PRO A 186 15.41 -11.39 0.61
N LYS A 187 16.45 -10.98 1.31
CA LYS A 187 16.63 -11.27 2.73
C LYS A 187 16.34 -10.04 3.58
N VAL A 188 15.64 -10.26 4.68
CA VAL A 188 15.31 -9.24 5.69
C VAL A 188 15.95 -9.65 7.01
N LEU A 189 16.49 -8.68 7.75
CA LEU A 189 17.14 -8.91 9.04
C LEU A 189 16.35 -8.24 10.17
N TYR A 190 16.04 -9.00 11.21
CA TYR A 190 15.45 -8.49 12.45
C TYR A 190 16.36 -8.87 13.61
N THR A 191 16.81 -7.88 14.37
CA THR A 191 17.67 -8.11 15.52
C THR A 191 17.15 -7.41 16.78
N ALA A 192 17.48 -7.95 17.95
CA ALA A 192 17.11 -7.37 19.22
C ALA A 192 18.22 -7.55 20.27
N ILE A 193 18.07 -6.87 21.39
CA ILE A 193 18.99 -6.98 22.55
C ILE A 193 20.46 -6.71 22.16
N HIS A 194 20.76 -5.61 21.46
CA HIS A 194 22.12 -5.07 21.48
C HIS A 194 22.48 -4.63 22.89
N HIS A 195 21.54 -3.97 23.55
CA HIS A 195 21.68 -3.56 24.95
C HIS A 195 20.81 -4.44 25.84
N ALA A 196 21.41 -4.92 26.91
CA ALA A 196 20.82 -5.95 27.74
C ALA A 196 19.63 -5.46 28.61
N ARG A 197 19.43 -4.15 28.76
CA ARG A 197 18.32 -3.53 29.50
C ARG A 197 17.08 -3.25 28.67
N GLU A 198 17.02 -3.74 27.41
CA GLU A 198 16.04 -3.38 26.41
C GLU A 198 15.16 -4.59 25.98
N PRO A 199 14.46 -5.25 26.96
CA PRO A 199 13.78 -6.50 26.65
C PRO A 199 12.52 -6.35 25.78
N MET A 200 12.00 -5.12 25.58
CA MET A 200 10.84 -4.91 24.73
C MET A 200 11.14 -5.21 23.27
N SER A 201 12.39 -4.93 22.83
CA SER A 201 12.86 -5.28 21.48
C SER A 201 12.82 -6.80 21.21
N LEU A 202 13.08 -7.62 22.25
CA LEU A 202 12.93 -9.08 22.17
C LEU A 202 11.46 -9.49 22.09
N MET A 203 10.60 -8.88 22.91
CA MET A 203 9.19 -9.28 22.99
C MET A 203 8.47 -9.03 21.67
N GLU A 204 8.68 -7.86 21.06
CA GLU A 204 8.07 -7.53 19.77
C GLU A 204 8.57 -8.47 18.65
N THR A 205 9.86 -8.81 18.64
CA THR A 205 10.44 -9.75 17.70
C THR A 205 9.80 -11.14 17.81
N ILE A 206 9.65 -11.68 19.04
CA ILE A 206 9.00 -12.99 19.30
C ILE A 206 7.52 -12.94 18.95
N PHE A 207 6.83 -11.83 19.24
CA PHE A 207 5.43 -11.62 18.86
C PHE A 207 5.27 -11.70 17.34
N TYR A 208 6.09 -10.97 16.60
CA TYR A 208 6.05 -10.95 15.13
C TYR A 208 6.33 -12.33 14.53
N MET A 209 7.33 -13.05 15.04
CA MET A 209 7.63 -14.41 14.61
C MET A 209 6.44 -15.36 14.80
N TRP A 210 5.81 -15.38 15.99
CA TRP A 210 4.62 -16.18 16.24
C TRP A 210 3.47 -15.80 15.30
N TYR A 211 3.27 -14.50 15.08
CA TYR A 211 2.22 -14.02 14.18
C TYR A 211 2.41 -14.53 12.74
N LEU A 212 3.63 -14.46 12.22
CA LEU A 212 3.95 -14.97 10.88
C LEU A 212 3.61 -16.47 10.77
N LEU A 213 4.03 -17.25 11.76
CA LEU A 213 3.85 -18.72 11.74
C LEU A 213 2.39 -19.13 11.90
N GLU A 214 1.65 -18.51 12.82
CA GLU A 214 0.25 -18.87 13.09
C GLU A 214 -0.71 -18.43 11.99
N ASN A 215 -0.40 -17.37 11.26
CA ASN A 215 -1.28 -16.82 10.23
C ASN A 215 -0.88 -17.21 8.80
N TYR A 216 0.15 -17.99 8.60
CA TYR A 216 0.63 -18.40 7.28
C TYR A 216 -0.45 -19.06 6.40
N ASP A 217 -1.26 -19.94 6.97
CA ASP A 217 -2.31 -20.67 6.23
C ASP A 217 -3.61 -19.86 6.05
N SER A 218 -3.79 -18.77 6.79
CA SER A 218 -5.07 -18.04 6.87
C SER A 218 -5.02 -16.60 6.37
N ASN A 219 -3.83 -16.01 6.23
CA ASN A 219 -3.63 -14.63 5.80
C ASN A 219 -2.78 -14.59 4.52
N GLU A 220 -3.38 -14.15 3.42
CA GLU A 220 -2.73 -14.09 2.09
C GLU A 220 -1.48 -13.19 2.07
N GLU A 221 -1.45 -12.11 2.86
CA GLU A 221 -0.31 -11.20 2.97
C GLU A 221 0.87 -11.88 3.68
N ILE A 222 0.60 -12.53 4.81
CA ILE A 222 1.62 -13.30 5.56
C ILE A 222 2.16 -14.45 4.70
N GLN A 223 1.27 -15.18 4.02
CA GLN A 223 1.66 -16.24 3.11
C GLN A 223 2.55 -15.71 1.97
N TYR A 224 2.17 -14.55 1.40
CA TYR A 224 2.98 -13.90 0.37
C TYR A 224 4.37 -13.54 0.88
N LEU A 225 4.49 -12.89 2.03
CA LEU A 225 5.77 -12.49 2.60
C LEU A 225 6.65 -13.69 2.90
N VAL A 226 6.12 -14.72 3.55
CA VAL A 226 6.87 -15.94 3.90
C VAL A 226 7.32 -16.73 2.66
N ASN A 227 6.49 -16.76 1.60
CA ASN A 227 6.80 -17.45 0.34
C ASN A 227 7.74 -16.69 -0.59
N ASN A 228 8.03 -15.42 -0.32
CA ASN A 228 8.77 -14.60 -1.27
C ASN A 228 9.90 -13.80 -0.62
N THR A 229 10.16 -14.02 0.67
CA THR A 229 11.27 -13.39 1.40
C THR A 229 11.89 -14.36 2.38
N GLN A 230 13.17 -14.23 2.66
CA GLN A 230 13.86 -14.96 3.70
C GLN A 230 14.08 -14.03 4.91
N MET A 231 13.28 -14.19 5.95
CA MET A 231 13.32 -13.36 7.15
C MET A 231 14.23 -13.99 8.20
N TYR A 232 15.34 -13.33 8.54
CA TYR A 232 16.31 -13.76 9.53
C TYR A 232 16.09 -13.02 10.84
N PHE A 233 16.02 -13.75 11.93
CA PHE A 233 15.81 -13.23 13.27
C PHE A 233 16.98 -13.58 14.18
N VAL A 234 17.55 -12.53 14.85
CA VAL A 234 18.57 -12.63 15.89
C VAL A 234 18.00 -12.02 17.18
N PRO A 235 17.16 -12.77 17.94
CA PRO A 235 16.41 -12.20 19.04
C PRO A 235 17.25 -11.72 20.22
N CYS A 236 18.51 -12.14 20.35
CA CYS A 236 19.39 -11.70 21.43
C CYS A 236 20.85 -11.68 20.97
N ILE A 237 21.35 -10.49 20.64
CA ILE A 237 22.77 -10.28 20.26
C ILE A 237 23.68 -10.32 21.49
N ASN A 238 23.20 -9.87 22.67
CA ASN A 238 23.94 -9.73 23.90
C ASN A 238 23.46 -10.70 25.01
N PRO A 239 23.62 -12.01 24.83
CA PRO A 239 23.13 -12.98 25.82
C PRO A 239 23.82 -12.89 27.18
N ASP A 240 25.10 -12.50 27.24
CA ASP A 240 25.83 -12.38 28.50
C ASP A 240 25.33 -11.22 29.36
N GLY A 241 25.10 -10.06 28.72
CA GLY A 241 24.52 -8.89 29.37
C GLY A 241 23.09 -9.16 29.83
N TYR A 242 22.28 -9.82 28.98
CA TYR A 242 20.89 -10.13 29.30
C TYR A 242 20.77 -11.09 30.51
N LEU A 243 21.56 -12.16 30.54
CA LEU A 243 21.65 -13.06 31.68
C LEU A 243 22.19 -12.40 32.95
N ARG A 244 23.00 -11.33 32.81
CA ARG A 244 23.40 -10.52 33.96
C ARG A 244 22.18 -9.84 34.57
N ASN A 245 21.33 -9.19 33.78
CA ASN A 245 20.08 -8.59 34.26
C ASN A 245 19.15 -9.65 34.86
N GLU A 246 18.94 -10.78 34.18
CA GLU A 246 18.14 -11.89 34.69
C GLU A 246 18.62 -12.38 36.08
N THR A 247 19.95 -12.49 36.25
CA THR A 247 20.53 -12.97 37.52
C THR A 247 20.42 -11.95 38.64
N THR A 248 20.61 -10.66 38.36
CA THR A 248 20.59 -9.60 39.36
C THR A 248 19.18 -9.10 39.66
N ASN A 249 18.32 -9.14 38.67
CA ASN A 249 16.94 -8.62 38.69
C ASN A 249 15.97 -9.66 38.12
N PRO A 250 15.76 -10.81 38.80
CA PRO A 250 15.00 -11.94 38.24
C PRO A 250 13.52 -11.65 37.97
N ASN A 251 13.02 -10.56 38.51
CA ASN A 251 11.64 -10.06 38.32
C ASN A 251 11.56 -8.88 37.32
N GLY A 252 12.65 -8.57 36.61
CA GLY A 252 12.75 -7.42 35.69
C GLY A 252 13.32 -6.17 36.34
N GLY A 253 13.42 -5.08 35.57
CA GLY A 253 13.99 -3.80 36.04
C GLY A 253 15.52 -3.76 36.08
N GLY A 254 16.21 -4.69 35.45
CA GLY A 254 17.67 -4.72 35.40
C GLY A 254 18.24 -3.69 34.41
N MET A 255 19.21 -2.86 34.86
CA MET A 255 19.72 -1.72 34.10
C MET A 255 21.09 -1.94 33.46
N TRP A 256 21.61 -3.16 33.45
CA TRP A 256 22.88 -3.48 32.78
C TRP A 256 22.71 -3.41 31.25
N ARG A 257 23.53 -2.53 30.61
CA ARG A 257 23.45 -2.27 29.15
C ARG A 257 24.42 -3.13 28.33
N LYS A 258 25.71 -3.10 28.72
CA LYS A 258 26.87 -3.60 27.96
C LYS A 258 26.95 -5.14 27.88
N ASN A 259 27.87 -5.66 27.06
CA ASN A 259 28.24 -7.08 27.14
C ASN A 259 29.01 -7.41 28.42
N ARG A 260 29.72 -8.56 28.48
CA ARG A 260 30.42 -9.00 29.70
C ARG A 260 31.92 -9.11 29.51
N ARG A 261 32.53 -8.33 28.60
CA ARG A 261 33.99 -8.23 28.49
C ARG A 261 34.62 -7.81 29.82
N ASN A 262 35.66 -8.52 30.27
CA ASN A 262 36.40 -8.11 31.46
C ASN A 262 37.47 -7.07 31.08
N ASN A 263 37.30 -5.81 31.46
CA ASN A 263 38.22 -4.70 31.21
C ASN A 263 39.30 -4.53 32.31
N GLY A 264 39.29 -5.43 33.32
CA GLY A 264 40.16 -5.35 34.50
C GLY A 264 39.61 -4.51 35.64
N GLY A 265 40.14 -4.68 36.85
CA GLY A 265 39.76 -3.85 38.02
C GLY A 265 38.28 -3.93 38.43
N ASN A 266 37.56 -5.03 38.13
CA ASN A 266 36.12 -5.19 38.29
C ASN A 266 35.27 -4.31 37.36
N VAL A 267 35.86 -3.77 36.30
CA VAL A 267 35.12 -3.05 35.25
C VAL A 267 34.80 -4.03 34.13
N TYR A 268 33.55 -4.04 33.69
CA TYR A 268 33.06 -4.95 32.66
C TYR A 268 32.29 -4.23 31.57
N GLY A 269 32.33 -4.84 30.37
CA GLY A 269 31.44 -4.57 29.25
C GLY A 269 31.93 -3.56 28.26
N VAL A 270 31.46 -3.75 27.04
CA VAL A 270 31.56 -2.86 25.88
C VAL A 270 30.12 -2.64 25.39
N ASP A 271 29.80 -1.43 24.98
CA ASP A 271 28.59 -1.10 24.29
C ASP A 271 28.65 -1.68 22.87
N LEU A 272 27.85 -2.68 22.59
CA LEU A 272 27.85 -3.37 21.29
C LEU A 272 27.42 -2.44 20.15
N ASN A 273 26.50 -1.50 20.41
CA ASN A 273 26.05 -0.51 19.43
C ASN A 273 26.96 0.74 19.36
N ARG A 274 28.20 0.62 19.80
CA ARG A 274 29.32 1.56 19.62
C ARG A 274 30.60 0.85 19.12
N ASN A 275 30.50 -0.47 18.85
CA ASN A 275 31.66 -1.30 18.51
C ASN A 275 31.76 -1.68 17.03
N TYR A 276 30.85 -1.19 16.16
CA TYR A 276 30.96 -1.33 14.71
C TYR A 276 31.97 -0.31 14.14
N SER A 277 32.32 -0.43 12.86
CA SER A 277 33.48 0.25 12.31
C SER A 277 33.23 1.67 11.78
N TYR A 278 32.00 2.03 11.40
CA TYR A 278 31.75 3.36 10.83
C TYR A 278 31.92 4.45 11.90
N GLY A 279 32.84 5.41 11.64
CA GLY A 279 33.12 6.50 12.59
C GLY A 279 33.61 6.06 13.97
N TRP A 280 33.97 4.80 14.17
CA TRP A 280 34.30 4.25 15.49
C TRP A 280 35.19 5.16 16.35
N GLY A 281 34.73 5.45 17.57
CA GLY A 281 35.49 6.21 18.55
C GLY A 281 35.71 7.69 18.23
N THR A 282 34.97 8.28 17.29
CA THR A 282 35.26 9.63 16.78
C THR A 282 34.33 10.72 17.30
N THR A 283 33.09 10.44 17.62
CA THR A 283 32.08 11.49 17.89
C THR A 283 30.94 11.06 18.83
N GLY A 284 30.28 12.06 19.36
CA GLY A 284 29.00 11.97 20.06
C GLY A 284 29.08 11.32 21.42
N THR A 285 28.11 10.48 21.72
CA THR A 285 27.98 9.74 22.98
C THR A 285 28.98 8.62 23.14
N THR A 286 29.80 8.33 22.11
CA THR A 286 30.78 7.24 22.13
C THR A 286 32.02 7.62 22.98
N THR A 287 32.40 6.76 23.91
CA THR A 287 33.51 6.98 24.83
C THR A 287 34.55 5.87 24.78
N THR A 288 35.80 6.20 25.09
CA THR A 288 36.89 5.23 25.30
C THR A 288 37.15 4.91 26.78
N ASN A 289 36.36 5.48 27.69
CA ASN A 289 36.43 5.15 29.12
C ASN A 289 35.71 3.84 29.41
N THR A 290 36.39 2.84 29.93
CA THR A 290 35.86 1.49 30.16
C THR A 290 34.72 1.43 31.18
N SER A 291 34.59 2.45 32.04
CA SER A 291 33.54 2.52 33.05
C SER A 291 32.19 2.97 32.51
N ASP A 292 32.20 3.76 31.45
CA ASP A 292 31.02 4.38 30.91
C ASP A 292 30.11 3.34 30.16
N ASP A 293 28.81 3.59 30.19
CA ASP A 293 27.82 2.74 29.52
C ASP A 293 28.03 2.70 28.01
N THR A 294 28.52 3.78 27.39
CA THR A 294 28.77 3.92 25.97
C THR A 294 30.22 3.61 25.54
N TYR A 295 30.94 2.82 26.33
CA TYR A 295 32.33 2.41 26.00
C TYR A 295 32.36 1.58 24.72
N CYS A 296 33.08 2.09 23.70
CA CYS A 296 33.12 1.53 22.35
C CYS A 296 34.06 0.32 22.15
N GLY A 297 34.76 -0.13 23.23
CA GLY A 297 35.74 -1.19 23.12
C GLY A 297 37.15 -0.69 22.71
N PRO A 298 38.17 -1.55 22.71
CA PRO A 298 39.55 -1.21 22.36
C PRO A 298 39.80 -1.08 20.85
N ALA A 299 38.90 -1.56 20.00
CA ALA A 299 38.98 -1.48 18.55
C ALA A 299 37.59 -1.76 17.96
N PRO A 300 37.29 -1.31 16.72
CA PRO A 300 36.08 -1.72 16.05
C PRO A 300 36.04 -3.24 15.92
N PHE A 301 34.87 -3.82 16.11
CA PHE A 301 34.66 -5.28 16.13
C PHE A 301 35.60 -6.02 17.12
N SER A 302 35.91 -5.40 18.23
CA SER A 302 36.67 -6.06 19.31
C SER A 302 35.85 -7.14 20.02
N GLU A 303 34.57 -7.07 19.93
CA GLU A 303 33.61 -7.94 20.63
C GLU A 303 33.15 -9.11 19.75
N PRO A 304 33.12 -10.35 20.32
CA PRO A 304 32.68 -11.52 19.54
C PRO A 304 31.26 -11.38 19.06
N GLU A 305 30.38 -10.68 19.75
CA GLU A 305 29.02 -10.40 19.39
C GLU A 305 28.95 -9.57 18.09
N THR A 306 29.67 -8.48 18.00
CA THR A 306 29.72 -7.63 16.80
C THR A 306 30.45 -8.31 15.63
N GLN A 307 31.44 -9.17 15.91
CA GLN A 307 32.08 -10.02 14.91
C GLN A 307 31.11 -11.03 14.33
N ALA A 308 30.26 -11.64 15.15
CA ALA A 308 29.21 -12.56 14.69
C ALA A 308 28.22 -11.83 13.78
N MET A 309 27.75 -10.64 14.16
CA MET A 309 26.86 -9.83 13.35
C MET A 309 27.53 -9.41 12.02
N ARG A 310 28.78 -8.96 12.08
CA ARG A 310 29.56 -8.68 10.87
C ARG A 310 29.61 -9.89 9.94
N TRP A 311 29.91 -11.07 10.48
CA TRP A 311 29.94 -12.30 9.70
C TRP A 311 28.60 -12.58 9.06
N LEU A 312 27.48 -12.43 9.83
CA LEU A 312 26.13 -12.68 9.33
C LEU A 312 25.79 -11.79 8.13
N VAL A 313 26.01 -10.47 8.26
CA VAL A 313 25.66 -9.52 7.20
C VAL A 313 26.60 -9.60 5.99
N GLN A 314 27.85 -10.02 6.16
CA GLN A 314 28.78 -10.21 5.06
C GLN A 314 28.54 -11.53 4.27
N ASN A 315 27.91 -12.52 4.89
CA ASN A 315 27.61 -13.80 4.25
C ASN A 315 26.16 -13.94 3.78
N ASN A 316 25.35 -12.90 3.98
CA ASN A 316 23.97 -12.84 3.52
C ASN A 316 23.71 -11.47 2.93
N ASN A 317 23.16 -11.44 1.73
CA ASN A 317 22.81 -10.18 1.06
C ASN A 317 21.44 -9.70 1.57
N PHE A 318 21.41 -9.15 2.79
CA PHE A 318 20.21 -8.51 3.32
C PHE A 318 19.89 -7.25 2.53
N ARG A 319 18.61 -6.99 2.30
CA ARG A 319 18.15 -5.81 1.59
C ARG A 319 17.65 -4.74 2.54
N THR A 320 16.90 -5.16 3.55
CA THR A 320 16.38 -4.30 4.62
C THR A 320 16.66 -4.92 5.98
N GLY A 321 16.59 -4.11 7.06
CA GLY A 321 16.75 -4.64 8.40
C GLY A 321 16.26 -3.70 9.50
N PHE A 322 15.91 -4.30 10.65
CA PHE A 322 15.68 -3.63 11.92
C PHE A 322 16.70 -4.09 12.97
N ASN A 323 17.33 -3.13 13.63
CA ASN A 323 18.07 -3.32 14.86
C ASN A 323 17.23 -2.74 16.00
N ALA A 324 16.31 -3.56 16.54
CA ALA A 324 15.37 -3.09 17.53
C ALA A 324 16.01 -2.81 18.87
N HIS A 325 15.73 -1.63 19.40
CA HIS A 325 16.14 -1.09 20.67
C HIS A 325 14.93 -0.72 21.56
N THR A 326 15.15 -0.14 22.69
CA THR A 326 14.16 0.39 23.63
C THR A 326 14.85 1.55 24.38
N TYR A 327 14.26 2.72 24.52
CA TYR A 327 12.94 3.20 24.21
C TYR A 327 12.96 4.63 23.67
N GLY A 328 11.87 5.06 23.04
CA GLY A 328 11.73 6.44 22.54
C GLY A 328 10.40 6.64 21.80
N GLY A 329 9.88 5.59 21.16
CA GLY A 329 8.77 5.70 20.25
C GLY A 329 9.23 6.29 18.90
N ASP A 330 10.41 5.87 18.42
CA ASP A 330 11.03 6.39 17.20
C ASP A 330 11.35 5.26 16.23
N ILE A 331 11.44 5.59 14.94
CA ILE A 331 12.16 4.80 13.93
C ILE A 331 13.29 5.64 13.39
N LEU A 332 14.49 5.29 13.82
CA LEU A 332 15.73 5.98 13.48
C LEU A 332 16.36 5.37 12.23
N PHE A 333 17.00 6.21 11.39
CA PHE A 333 17.71 5.75 10.19
C PHE A 333 19.07 6.45 10.01
N PRO A 334 20.02 5.88 9.23
CA PRO A 334 21.34 6.47 9.01
C PRO A 334 21.31 7.90 8.44
N VAL A 335 22.30 8.78 8.75
CA VAL A 335 23.57 8.53 9.41
C VAL A 335 23.50 9.00 10.86
N GLY A 336 23.95 8.14 11.78
CA GLY A 336 23.98 8.44 13.22
C GLY A 336 25.21 9.27 13.64
N THR A 337 26.32 9.23 12.89
CA THR A 337 27.62 9.76 13.31
C THR A 337 27.63 11.29 13.49
N THR A 338 26.94 12.06 12.66
CA THR A 338 26.88 13.53 12.76
C THR A 338 25.63 14.11 12.10
N VAL A 339 25.13 15.21 12.66
CA VAL A 339 23.96 15.94 12.10
C VAL A 339 24.25 16.53 10.70
N ALA A 340 25.52 16.80 10.38
CA ALA A 340 25.91 17.39 9.10
C ALA A 340 25.99 16.38 7.95
N GLU A 341 26.06 15.07 8.24
CA GLU A 341 26.13 14.02 7.24
C GLU A 341 24.75 13.43 6.98
N PHE A 342 24.42 13.28 5.71
CA PHE A 342 23.19 12.62 5.26
C PHE A 342 23.55 11.33 4.54
N ALA A 343 22.69 10.34 4.63
CA ALA A 343 22.73 9.14 3.79
C ALA A 343 22.54 9.53 2.32
N ASP A 344 23.15 8.78 1.39
CA ASP A 344 22.93 9.01 -0.06
C ASP A 344 21.45 8.81 -0.45
N HIS A 345 20.71 8.01 0.34
CA HIS A 345 19.29 7.74 0.17
C HIS A 345 18.45 8.36 1.31
N HIS A 346 18.88 9.50 1.86
CA HIS A 346 18.21 10.15 3.00
C HIS A 346 16.70 10.35 2.80
N ASP A 347 16.32 10.91 1.66
CA ASP A 347 14.91 11.14 1.37
C ASP A 347 14.10 9.84 1.23
N TYR A 348 14.73 8.75 0.76
CA TYR A 348 14.09 7.44 0.72
C TYR A 348 13.85 6.89 2.13
N PHE A 349 14.86 6.97 3.01
CA PHE A 349 14.70 6.61 4.40
C PHE A 349 13.60 7.40 5.09
N GLN A 350 13.51 8.71 4.85
CA GLN A 350 12.46 9.53 5.43
C GLN A 350 11.07 9.11 4.94
N ASP A 351 10.90 8.88 3.62
CA ASP A 351 9.62 8.49 3.04
C ASP A 351 9.15 7.12 3.55
N GLU A 352 10.05 6.11 3.56
CA GLU A 352 9.69 4.77 4.03
C GLU A 352 9.44 4.72 5.54
N SER A 353 10.23 5.45 6.34
CA SER A 353 10.02 5.53 7.78
C SER A 353 8.71 6.25 8.13
N ASN A 354 8.37 7.32 7.42
CA ASN A 354 7.08 8.00 7.57
C ASN A 354 5.92 7.04 7.26
N HIS A 355 6.09 6.17 6.26
CA HIS A 355 5.08 5.14 5.98
C HIS A 355 5.01 4.08 7.08
N GLN A 356 6.13 3.69 7.65
CA GLN A 356 6.18 2.71 8.76
C GLN A 356 5.47 3.22 10.02
N VAL A 357 5.62 4.50 10.35
CA VAL A 357 5.07 5.06 11.60
C VAL A 357 3.62 5.54 11.51
N GLN A 358 2.98 5.47 10.35
CA GLN A 358 1.67 6.09 10.11
C GLN A 358 0.53 5.60 11.03
N PHE A 359 0.70 4.45 11.74
CA PHE A 359 -0.35 3.86 12.57
C PHE A 359 0.02 3.66 14.04
N ASN A 360 1.25 3.96 14.45
CA ASN A 360 1.70 3.68 15.82
C ASN A 360 2.09 4.93 16.63
N GLY A 361 2.05 6.12 16.02
CA GLY A 361 2.41 7.36 16.69
C GLY A 361 3.90 7.47 17.00
N TYR A 362 4.76 6.70 16.30
CA TYR A 362 6.20 6.84 16.42
C TYR A 362 6.72 7.96 15.52
N THR A 363 7.88 8.50 15.87
CA THR A 363 8.54 9.55 15.07
C THR A 363 9.57 8.94 14.13
N ALA A 364 9.52 9.32 12.85
CA ALA A 364 10.52 8.92 11.85
C ALA A 364 11.60 9.99 11.73
N MET A 365 12.84 9.69 12.13
CA MET A 365 13.92 10.66 12.08
C MET A 365 15.31 10.07 11.83
N LYS A 366 16.20 10.90 11.32
CA LYS A 366 17.63 10.55 11.22
C LYS A 366 18.21 10.35 12.62
N SER A 367 18.96 9.27 12.86
CA SER A 367 19.54 8.90 14.17
C SER A 367 20.33 10.03 14.81
N SER A 368 21.15 10.76 14.04
CA SER A 368 21.89 11.91 14.56
C SER A 368 21.04 13.15 14.86
N GLY A 369 19.76 13.15 14.49
CA GLY A 369 18.79 14.18 14.90
C GLY A 369 18.40 14.04 16.37
N LEU A 370 18.38 12.81 16.90
CA LEU A 370 18.22 12.56 18.32
C LEU A 370 19.53 12.90 19.07
N TYR A 371 20.64 12.28 18.68
CA TYR A 371 21.97 12.58 19.17
C TYR A 371 23.03 11.99 18.23
N PRO A 372 24.22 12.59 18.07
CA PRO A 372 25.33 11.97 17.32
C PRO A 372 25.95 10.80 18.10
N ALA A 373 26.03 9.63 17.43
CA ALA A 373 26.71 8.45 17.94
C ALA A 373 27.61 7.86 16.84
N SER A 374 28.67 7.16 17.20
CA SER A 374 29.58 6.53 16.25
C SER A 374 29.84 5.08 16.56
N GLY A 375 30.08 4.28 15.53
CA GLY A 375 30.30 2.85 15.67
C GLY A 375 29.02 2.07 15.93
N ASP A 376 27.87 2.58 15.49
CA ASP A 376 26.58 1.90 15.54
C ASP A 376 26.40 0.88 14.41
N SER A 377 25.41 0.02 14.58
CA SER A 377 25.09 -1.07 13.65
C SER A 377 24.53 -0.57 12.32
N ASP A 378 23.72 0.47 12.34
CA ASP A 378 23.00 0.96 11.17
C ASP A 378 23.96 1.61 10.18
N ASP A 379 24.81 2.53 10.64
CA ASP A 379 25.80 3.18 9.81
C ASP A 379 26.77 2.14 9.18
N TYR A 380 27.17 1.11 9.94
CA TYR A 380 27.96 0.01 9.40
C TYR A 380 27.22 -0.78 8.32
N MET A 381 25.98 -1.18 8.59
CA MET A 381 25.21 -2.00 7.66
C MET A 381 24.86 -1.22 6.38
N TYR A 382 24.63 0.07 6.49
CA TYR A 382 24.32 0.92 5.35
C TYR A 382 25.56 1.32 4.53
N LYS A 383 26.66 1.76 5.16
CA LYS A 383 27.78 2.45 4.48
C LYS A 383 29.07 1.65 4.32
N VAL A 384 29.33 0.60 5.10
CA VAL A 384 30.66 -0.02 5.17
C VAL A 384 30.68 -1.42 4.58
N ASP A 385 31.86 -1.83 4.08
CA ASP A 385 32.09 -3.15 3.47
C ASP A 385 31.16 -3.45 2.28
N ILE A 386 30.86 -2.44 1.42
CA ILE A 386 29.96 -2.53 0.28
C ILE A 386 30.75 -2.75 -1.00
N GLY A 387 30.30 -3.68 -1.87
CA GLY A 387 30.83 -3.90 -3.20
C GLY A 387 31.09 -5.36 -3.57
N VAL A 388 31.77 -5.58 -4.69
CA VAL A 388 32.01 -6.92 -5.24
C VAL A 388 32.82 -7.77 -4.25
N GLY A 389 32.25 -8.86 -3.78
CA GLY A 389 32.83 -9.77 -2.80
C GLY A 389 32.70 -9.30 -1.34
N GLN A 390 31.86 -8.30 -1.12
CA GLN A 390 31.46 -7.80 0.20
C GLN A 390 29.93 -7.81 0.28
N LYS A 391 29.31 -7.21 1.32
CA LYS A 391 27.86 -7.10 1.40
C LYS A 391 27.30 -6.04 0.45
N ASP A 392 26.01 -6.12 0.13
CA ASP A 392 25.28 -5.02 -0.46
C ASP A 392 24.92 -3.94 0.58
N THR A 393 24.48 -2.77 0.12
CA THR A 393 23.89 -1.76 1.01
C THR A 393 22.61 -2.33 1.62
N ILE A 394 22.50 -2.24 2.95
CA ILE A 394 21.30 -2.67 3.68
C ILE A 394 20.54 -1.41 4.11
N PHE A 395 19.29 -1.29 3.69
CA PHE A 395 18.38 -0.26 4.19
C PHE A 395 17.89 -0.67 5.59
N VAL A 396 18.55 -0.11 6.58
CA VAL A 396 18.43 -0.54 7.98
C VAL A 396 17.99 0.60 8.86
N HIS A 397 17.20 0.27 9.89
CA HIS A 397 16.67 1.23 10.86
C HIS A 397 16.81 0.71 12.27
N THR A 398 16.79 1.63 13.24
CA THR A 398 16.68 1.34 14.66
C THR A 398 15.30 1.78 15.16
N PRO A 399 14.34 0.85 15.34
CA PRO A 399 13.15 1.12 16.13
C PRO A 399 13.52 1.25 17.63
N GLU A 400 13.13 2.36 18.26
CA GLU A 400 13.21 2.57 19.71
C GLU A 400 11.86 2.27 20.34
N VAL A 401 11.62 0.97 20.60
CA VAL A 401 10.30 0.41 20.89
C VAL A 401 9.81 0.78 22.30
N GLY A 402 8.63 1.39 22.36
CA GLY A 402 7.92 1.67 23.60
C GLY A 402 8.40 2.89 24.36
N THR A 403 8.01 3.00 25.64
CA THR A 403 8.12 4.24 26.43
C THR A 403 8.99 4.12 27.70
N ALA A 404 9.57 2.95 27.94
CA ALA A 404 10.48 2.69 29.06
C ALA A 404 11.30 1.43 28.82
N PHE A 405 12.49 1.29 29.40
CA PHE A 405 13.30 0.05 29.32
C PHE A 405 12.49 -1.16 29.81
N TRP A 406 11.74 -0.99 30.89
CA TRP A 406 10.91 -2.02 31.49
C TRP A 406 9.50 -1.48 31.67
N GLN A 407 8.63 -1.72 30.67
CA GLN A 407 7.22 -1.37 30.74
C GLN A 407 6.46 -2.38 31.61
N PRO A 408 5.37 -1.97 32.31
CA PRO A 408 4.49 -2.90 32.98
C PRO A 408 3.94 -4.00 32.06
N SER A 409 3.76 -5.21 32.60
CA SER A 409 3.38 -6.38 31.79
C SER A 409 2.08 -6.21 30.99
N GLY A 410 1.15 -5.40 31.48
CA GLY A 410 -0.10 -5.10 30.76
C GLY A 410 0.10 -4.30 29.46
N GLN A 411 1.23 -3.60 29.32
CA GLN A 411 1.52 -2.80 28.14
C GLN A 411 2.28 -3.58 27.05
N ILE A 412 2.91 -4.70 27.38
CA ILE A 412 3.82 -5.43 26.47
C ILE A 412 3.12 -5.83 25.18
N VAL A 413 1.91 -6.41 25.26
CA VAL A 413 1.18 -6.88 24.07
C VAL A 413 0.80 -5.70 23.17
N ALA A 414 0.30 -4.61 23.75
CA ALA A 414 -0.07 -3.41 23.01
C ALA A 414 1.13 -2.83 22.25
N THR A 415 2.29 -2.74 22.90
CA THR A 415 3.53 -2.26 22.27
C THR A 415 4.05 -3.21 21.16
N CYS A 416 3.92 -4.54 21.35
CA CYS A 416 4.20 -5.49 20.25
C CYS A 416 3.29 -5.26 19.03
N GLN A 417 2.02 -4.96 19.28
CA GLN A 417 1.05 -4.66 18.21
C GLN A 417 1.37 -3.35 17.48
N GLU A 418 1.92 -2.34 18.15
CA GLU A 418 2.39 -1.09 17.53
C GLU A 418 3.50 -1.33 16.49
N MET A 419 4.40 -2.30 16.75
CA MET A 419 5.50 -2.64 15.87
C MET A 419 5.13 -3.57 14.71
N PHE A 420 3.93 -4.11 14.69
CA PHE A 420 3.54 -5.09 13.68
C PHE A 420 3.54 -4.52 12.25
N PHE A 421 2.94 -3.36 12.04
CA PHE A 421 2.91 -2.71 10.72
C PHE A 421 4.31 -2.31 10.23
N PRO A 422 5.18 -1.67 11.03
CA PRO A 422 6.57 -1.44 10.65
C PRO A 422 7.31 -2.71 10.19
N ASN A 423 7.16 -3.81 10.93
CA ASN A 423 7.79 -5.09 10.60
C ASN A 423 7.30 -5.68 9.27
N LEU A 424 5.98 -5.57 8.97
CA LEU A 424 5.42 -5.98 7.68
C LEU A 424 5.95 -5.11 6.53
N VAL A 425 5.92 -3.79 6.69
CA VAL A 425 6.40 -2.84 5.68
C VAL A 425 7.86 -3.11 5.35
N LEU A 426 8.72 -3.33 6.36
CA LEU A 426 10.13 -3.64 6.15
C LEU A 426 10.34 -4.83 5.21
N ALA A 427 9.51 -5.88 5.32
CA ALA A 427 9.56 -7.03 4.44
C ALA A 427 9.01 -6.71 3.03
N HIS A 428 7.90 -5.98 2.95
CA HIS A 428 7.32 -5.54 1.67
C HIS A 428 8.28 -4.68 0.84
N LEU A 429 9.04 -3.79 1.48
CA LEU A 429 9.99 -2.90 0.81
C LEU A 429 11.06 -3.64 0.00
N THR A 430 11.34 -4.89 0.34
CA THR A 430 12.28 -5.71 -0.44
C THR A 430 11.78 -6.10 -1.83
N ARG A 431 10.49 -6.02 -2.07
CA ARG A 431 9.79 -6.39 -3.31
C ARG A 431 9.20 -5.16 -4.00
N ARG A 432 8.37 -5.38 -5.03
CA ARG A 432 7.56 -4.32 -5.66
C ARG A 432 6.46 -3.91 -4.70
N TYR A 433 6.58 -2.73 -4.16
CA TYR A 433 5.62 -2.19 -3.20
C TYR A 433 5.19 -0.78 -3.62
N LEU A 434 3.90 -0.64 -3.90
CA LEU A 434 3.26 0.65 -4.19
C LEU A 434 2.26 1.00 -3.10
N ILE A 435 2.25 2.26 -2.72
CA ILE A 435 1.14 2.88 -1.99
C ILE A 435 0.18 3.42 -3.06
N VAL A 436 -1.01 2.84 -3.13
CA VAL A 436 -2.05 3.27 -4.07
C VAL A 436 -3.16 3.94 -3.28
N THR A 437 -3.46 5.18 -3.64
CA THR A 437 -4.44 6.03 -2.95
C THR A 437 -5.54 6.42 -3.92
N ASP A 438 -6.79 6.20 -3.54
CA ASP A 438 -7.95 6.75 -4.25
C ASP A 438 -7.98 8.28 -4.13
N THR A 439 -8.07 8.97 -5.25
CA THR A 439 -8.03 10.45 -5.31
C THR A 439 -9.37 11.08 -5.65
N ASP A 440 -10.42 10.28 -5.83
CA ASP A 440 -11.75 10.79 -6.10
C ASP A 440 -12.47 11.23 -4.81
N PRO A 441 -13.38 12.22 -4.90
CA PRO A 441 -14.22 12.59 -3.78
C PRO A 441 -15.11 11.43 -3.31
N SER A 442 -15.59 11.50 -2.07
CA SER A 442 -16.50 10.52 -1.49
C SER A 442 -17.84 10.41 -2.23
N ASN A 443 -18.25 11.47 -2.94
CA ASN A 443 -19.49 11.53 -3.70
C ASN A 443 -19.21 11.48 -5.21
N ILE A 444 -19.88 10.57 -5.90
CA ILE A 444 -19.82 10.42 -7.35
C ILE A 444 -21.12 10.92 -7.97
N ALA A 445 -21.03 11.98 -8.77
CA ALA A 445 -22.18 12.66 -9.37
C ALA A 445 -22.64 12.08 -10.73
N THR A 446 -21.82 11.23 -11.37
CA THR A 446 -22.02 10.83 -12.76
C THR A 446 -22.23 9.31 -12.89
N MET A 447 -23.09 8.91 -13.83
CA MET A 447 -23.35 7.50 -14.12
C MET A 447 -22.16 6.79 -14.77
N SER A 448 -21.22 7.53 -15.30
CA SER A 448 -20.00 7.00 -15.90
C SER A 448 -18.88 8.02 -15.75
N GLY A 449 -17.66 7.53 -15.60
CA GLY A 449 -16.47 8.37 -15.39
C GLY A 449 -15.24 7.50 -15.19
N ASN A 450 -14.29 8.02 -14.42
CA ASN A 450 -13.12 7.27 -14.00
C ASN A 450 -13.05 7.24 -12.48
N PHE A 451 -12.59 6.12 -11.93
CA PHE A 451 -12.02 6.03 -10.60
C PHE A 451 -10.53 6.35 -10.73
N ASN A 452 -10.14 7.48 -10.13
CA ASN A 452 -8.77 7.98 -10.20
C ASN A 452 -7.98 7.53 -8.98
N HIS A 453 -6.70 7.31 -9.17
CA HIS A 453 -5.80 6.94 -8.10
C HIS A 453 -4.40 7.46 -8.38
N ASP A 454 -3.63 7.66 -7.32
CA ASP A 454 -2.19 7.89 -7.38
C ASP A 454 -1.47 6.64 -6.88
N ALA A 455 -0.40 6.27 -7.58
CA ALA A 455 0.47 5.17 -7.22
C ALA A 455 1.87 5.72 -6.89
N TYR A 456 2.32 5.56 -5.65
CA TYR A 456 3.62 5.98 -5.16
C TYR A 456 4.51 4.76 -4.87
N ARG A 457 5.73 4.73 -5.42
CA ARG A 457 6.61 3.58 -5.26
C ARG A 457 7.59 3.74 -4.11
N LEU A 458 7.54 2.80 -3.14
CA LEU A 458 8.55 2.60 -2.10
C LEU A 458 9.36 1.30 -2.25
N GLY A 459 8.82 0.29 -2.92
CA GLY A 459 9.49 -1.00 -3.08
C GLY A 459 10.83 -0.91 -3.82
N LEU A 460 11.84 -1.60 -3.30
CA LEU A 460 13.21 -1.62 -3.84
C LEU A 460 13.35 -2.47 -5.12
N GLU A 461 12.42 -3.41 -5.38
CA GLU A 461 12.41 -4.22 -6.61
C GLU A 461 11.73 -3.46 -7.74
N ASP A 462 12.39 -3.35 -8.91
CA ASP A 462 11.84 -2.75 -10.11
C ASP A 462 10.79 -3.65 -10.79
N GLY A 463 9.93 -3.04 -11.59
CA GLY A 463 9.01 -3.72 -12.48
C GLY A 463 7.54 -3.32 -12.28
N PRO A 464 6.68 -3.78 -13.19
CA PRO A 464 5.31 -3.35 -13.26
C PRO A 464 4.46 -3.87 -12.09
N VAL A 465 3.54 -3.01 -11.66
CA VAL A 465 2.45 -3.32 -10.71
C VAL A 465 1.13 -2.95 -11.37
N THR A 466 0.15 -3.82 -11.31
CA THR A 466 -1.15 -3.61 -11.93
C THR A 466 -2.17 -3.15 -10.90
N VAL A 467 -2.85 -2.05 -11.18
CA VAL A 467 -3.98 -1.57 -10.40
C VAL A 467 -5.27 -1.90 -11.13
N SER A 468 -6.20 -2.56 -10.44
CA SER A 468 -7.50 -2.96 -10.98
C SER A 468 -8.62 -2.68 -9.99
N ILE A 469 -9.86 -2.73 -10.48
CA ILE A 469 -11.06 -2.54 -9.66
C ILE A 469 -11.94 -3.79 -9.76
N GLN A 470 -12.29 -4.34 -8.59
CA GLN A 470 -13.33 -5.34 -8.47
C GLN A 470 -14.62 -4.67 -7.98
N PRO A 471 -15.66 -4.58 -8.81
CA PRO A 471 -16.92 -3.98 -8.39
C PRO A 471 -17.65 -4.87 -7.36
N LEU A 472 -18.17 -4.25 -6.30
CA LEU A 472 -18.97 -4.94 -5.28
C LEU A 472 -20.43 -4.49 -5.31
N GLN A 473 -20.70 -3.18 -5.36
CA GLN A 473 -22.05 -2.66 -5.29
C GLN A 473 -22.25 -1.46 -6.22
N ASN A 474 -23.39 -1.48 -6.94
CA ASN A 474 -23.87 -0.40 -7.81
C ASN A 474 -22.95 0.00 -8.98
N ILE A 475 -22.00 -0.83 -9.33
CA ILE A 475 -21.14 -0.68 -10.51
C ILE A 475 -21.51 -1.76 -11.53
N GLN A 476 -21.83 -1.35 -12.76
CA GLN A 476 -22.20 -2.25 -13.86
C GLN A 476 -20.98 -2.74 -14.62
N THR A 477 -20.04 -1.84 -14.94
CA THR A 477 -18.82 -2.17 -15.67
C THR A 477 -17.66 -1.35 -15.17
N VAL A 478 -16.46 -1.91 -15.28
CA VAL A 478 -15.19 -1.23 -15.05
C VAL A 478 -14.27 -1.38 -16.25
N GLY A 479 -13.38 -0.43 -16.45
CA GLY A 479 -12.40 -0.41 -17.52
C GLY A 479 -11.26 -1.41 -17.33
N SER A 480 -10.30 -1.36 -18.24
CA SER A 480 -9.08 -2.17 -18.15
C SER A 480 -8.20 -1.73 -16.98
N PRO A 481 -7.48 -2.68 -16.35
CA PRO A 481 -6.47 -2.35 -15.34
C PRO A 481 -5.41 -1.37 -15.86
N VAL A 482 -4.84 -0.58 -14.96
CA VAL A 482 -3.70 0.31 -15.22
C VAL A 482 -2.42 -0.38 -14.76
N ILE A 483 -1.37 -0.29 -15.56
CA ILE A 483 -0.05 -0.82 -15.22
C ILE A 483 0.86 0.35 -14.90
N HIS A 484 1.43 0.34 -13.70
CA HIS A 484 2.41 1.29 -13.22
C HIS A 484 3.81 0.65 -13.21
N ASP A 485 4.76 1.24 -13.92
CA ASP A 485 6.17 0.87 -13.92
C ASP A 485 7.01 2.13 -13.67
N ILE A 486 6.97 2.57 -12.42
CA ILE A 486 7.46 3.87 -11.98
C ILE A 486 8.78 3.76 -11.20
N ASN A 487 9.60 4.79 -11.29
CA ASN A 487 10.84 4.86 -10.53
C ASN A 487 10.56 4.93 -9.02
N ILE A 488 11.52 4.47 -8.22
CA ILE A 488 11.45 4.60 -6.76
C ILE A 488 11.23 6.07 -6.35
N ARG A 489 10.35 6.31 -5.36
CA ARG A 489 9.92 7.63 -4.88
C ARG A 489 9.20 8.50 -5.93
N ALA A 490 8.74 7.93 -7.01
CA ALA A 490 7.92 8.64 -7.97
C ALA A 490 6.43 8.31 -7.78
N THR A 491 5.58 9.27 -8.13
CA THR A 491 4.11 9.11 -8.17
C THR A 491 3.65 9.13 -9.61
N GLU A 492 2.74 8.25 -9.96
CA GLU A 492 2.04 8.23 -11.24
C GLU A 492 0.54 8.15 -11.01
N ALA A 493 -0.22 9.03 -11.66
CA ALA A 493 -1.67 9.00 -11.62
C ALA A 493 -2.22 7.92 -12.55
N GLY A 494 -3.27 7.24 -12.12
CA GLY A 494 -4.01 6.26 -12.91
C GLY A 494 -5.52 6.55 -12.92
N ALA A 495 -6.21 6.01 -13.91
CA ALA A 495 -7.65 6.17 -14.06
C ALA A 495 -8.29 4.92 -14.67
N ILE A 496 -9.29 4.36 -14.00
CA ILE A 496 -10.03 3.19 -14.45
C ILE A 496 -11.49 3.60 -14.68
N SER A 497 -11.96 3.49 -15.92
CA SER A 497 -13.31 3.91 -16.25
C SER A 497 -14.36 3.03 -15.56
N TYR A 498 -15.51 3.63 -15.24
CA TYR A 498 -16.66 2.92 -14.68
C TYR A 498 -17.96 3.30 -15.38
N THR A 499 -18.94 2.42 -15.28
CA THR A 499 -20.36 2.72 -15.50
C THR A 499 -21.13 2.18 -14.30
N LEU A 500 -21.98 3.02 -13.70
CA LEU A 500 -22.79 2.61 -12.56
C LEU A 500 -24.01 1.80 -13.02
N ASN A 501 -24.61 1.08 -12.09
CA ASN A 501 -25.85 0.35 -12.32
C ASN A 501 -26.98 1.35 -12.66
N PRO A 502 -27.70 1.20 -13.78
CA PRO A 502 -28.76 2.12 -14.17
C PRO A 502 -29.91 2.27 -13.17
N SER A 503 -30.02 1.34 -12.22
CA SER A 503 -31.03 1.39 -11.15
C SER A 503 -30.57 2.11 -9.89
N ILE A 504 -29.32 2.58 -9.84
CA ILE A 504 -28.78 3.28 -8.67
C ILE A 504 -29.59 4.55 -8.40
N GLN A 505 -29.89 4.77 -7.13
CA GLN A 505 -30.62 5.94 -6.67
C GLN A 505 -29.66 6.91 -5.98
N TYR A 506 -30.06 8.16 -5.92
CA TYR A 506 -29.35 9.20 -5.20
C TYR A 506 -29.20 8.82 -3.71
N GLY A 507 -27.95 8.87 -3.19
CA GLY A 507 -27.60 8.43 -1.83
C GLY A 507 -27.25 6.95 -1.72
N ASP A 508 -27.39 6.17 -2.81
CA ASP A 508 -26.98 4.75 -2.77
C ASP A 508 -25.46 4.61 -2.70
N PRO A 509 -24.94 3.61 -1.98
CA PRO A 509 -23.51 3.36 -1.90
C PRO A 509 -22.96 2.79 -3.21
N ILE A 510 -21.76 3.23 -3.56
CA ILE A 510 -20.92 2.67 -4.62
C ILE A 510 -19.73 2.01 -3.92
N ILE A 511 -19.60 0.70 -4.02
CA ILE A 511 -18.54 -0.03 -3.30
C ILE A 511 -17.72 -0.83 -4.31
N TYR A 512 -16.40 -0.72 -4.19
CA TYR A 512 -15.46 -1.50 -4.98
C TYR A 512 -14.19 -1.83 -4.19
N VAL A 513 -13.48 -2.85 -4.65
CA VAL A 513 -12.14 -3.16 -4.16
C VAL A 513 -11.12 -2.59 -5.15
N LEU A 514 -10.23 -1.76 -4.66
CA LEU A 514 -9.04 -1.32 -5.38
C LEU A 514 -7.95 -2.36 -5.16
N GLU A 515 -7.62 -3.09 -6.21
CA GLU A 515 -6.65 -4.17 -6.17
C GLU A 515 -5.29 -3.69 -6.70
N THR A 516 -4.23 -3.86 -5.90
CA THR A 516 -2.84 -3.59 -6.28
C THR A 516 -2.10 -4.92 -6.39
N ASN A 517 -1.80 -5.33 -7.62
CA ASN A 517 -1.18 -6.62 -7.93
C ASN A 517 0.28 -6.43 -8.36
N ASN A 518 1.22 -6.88 -7.54
CA ASN A 518 2.66 -6.84 -7.83
C ASN A 518 3.18 -8.08 -8.60
N GLY A 519 2.28 -8.95 -9.04
CA GLY A 519 2.59 -10.20 -9.74
C GLY A 519 2.77 -11.43 -8.83
N LEU A 520 2.91 -11.22 -7.51
CA LEU A 520 3.07 -12.28 -6.51
C LEU A 520 1.94 -12.24 -5.46
N TRP A 521 1.37 -11.05 -5.24
CA TRP A 521 0.31 -10.82 -4.26
C TRP A 521 -0.59 -9.69 -4.72
N ILE A 522 -1.84 -9.70 -4.24
CA ILE A 522 -2.84 -8.67 -4.51
C ILE A 522 -3.26 -8.04 -3.18
N LYS A 523 -2.83 -6.79 -2.96
CA LYS A 523 -3.40 -5.96 -1.90
C LYS A 523 -4.81 -5.53 -2.30
N ARG A 524 -5.75 -5.57 -1.35
CA ARG A 524 -7.16 -5.25 -1.58
C ARG A 524 -7.64 -4.20 -0.59
N ASP A 525 -7.95 -3.02 -1.09
CA ASP A 525 -8.50 -1.91 -0.33
C ASP A 525 -9.96 -1.69 -0.72
N THR A 526 -10.91 -1.83 0.20
CA THR A 526 -12.34 -1.61 -0.10
C THR A 526 -12.66 -0.13 -0.01
N ILE A 527 -13.14 0.45 -1.11
CA ILE A 527 -13.48 1.86 -1.23
C ILE A 527 -15.01 2.02 -1.17
N TYR A 528 -15.45 2.96 -0.37
CA TYR A 528 -16.86 3.31 -0.19
C TYR A 528 -17.10 4.73 -0.71
N LYS A 529 -18.04 4.87 -1.63
CA LYS A 529 -18.48 6.17 -2.14
C LYS A 529 -20.01 6.22 -2.15
N THR A 530 -20.55 7.41 -2.29
CA THR A 530 -22.01 7.63 -2.38
C THR A 530 -22.36 8.18 -3.76
N TYR A 531 -23.43 7.68 -4.37
CA TYR A 531 -23.92 8.23 -5.64
C TYR A 531 -24.68 9.54 -5.42
N GLY A 532 -24.27 10.57 -6.10
CA GLY A 532 -24.92 11.88 -6.13
C GLY A 532 -23.95 13.04 -5.87
N ALA A 533 -24.27 14.20 -6.42
CA ALA A 533 -23.52 15.42 -6.13
C ALA A 533 -24.13 16.11 -4.92
N LEU A 534 -23.30 16.51 -3.96
CA LEU A 534 -23.73 17.40 -2.89
C LEU A 534 -23.90 18.83 -3.43
N THR A 535 -24.94 19.49 -2.98
CA THR A 535 -25.22 20.89 -3.35
C THR A 535 -24.39 21.82 -2.45
N LEU A 536 -23.58 22.69 -3.06
CA LEU A 536 -22.82 23.71 -2.34
C LEU A 536 -23.77 24.69 -1.67
N GLN A 537 -23.72 24.77 -0.34
CA GLN A 537 -24.52 25.71 0.47
C GLN A 537 -23.72 26.94 0.86
N ALA A 538 -22.43 26.76 1.14
CA ALA A 538 -21.53 27.85 1.45
C ALA A 538 -20.11 27.58 0.96
N LEU A 539 -19.45 28.64 0.51
CA LEU A 539 -18.02 28.67 0.18
C LEU A 539 -17.38 29.83 0.88
N GLU A 540 -16.42 29.57 1.74
CA GLU A 540 -15.63 30.59 2.44
C GLU A 540 -14.20 30.57 1.89
N ASN A 541 -13.80 31.70 1.30
CA ASN A 541 -12.52 31.87 0.64
C ASN A 541 -11.85 33.15 1.21
N GLY A 542 -11.22 33.01 2.37
CA GLY A 542 -10.44 34.03 3.04
C GLY A 542 -11.25 35.17 3.71
N SER A 543 -12.58 35.27 3.52
CA SER A 543 -13.41 36.28 4.19
C SER A 543 -13.65 35.95 5.66
N THR A 544 -13.32 36.85 6.57
CA THR A 544 -13.52 36.66 8.02
C THR A 544 -14.93 37.00 8.50
N ALA A 545 -15.84 37.40 7.61
CA ALA A 545 -17.18 37.90 7.99
C ALA A 545 -18.06 36.85 8.69
N ASN A 546 -17.96 35.60 8.28
CA ASN A 546 -18.72 34.49 8.85
C ASN A 546 -17.96 33.70 9.94
N TRP A 547 -16.85 34.24 10.41
CA TRP A 547 -16.00 33.55 11.38
C TRP A 547 -15.78 34.40 12.64
N THR A 548 -15.62 33.73 13.77
CA THR A 548 -15.31 34.36 15.06
C THR A 548 -14.23 33.58 15.79
N GLY A 549 -13.23 34.29 16.30
CA GLY A 549 -12.15 33.68 17.08
C GLY A 549 -10.85 34.45 16.99
N ASN A 550 -9.75 33.72 17.23
CA ASN A 550 -8.40 34.29 17.33
C ASN A 550 -7.57 34.10 16.06
N TRP A 551 -8.15 33.55 15.02
CA TRP A 551 -7.50 33.34 13.71
C TRP A 551 -7.73 34.56 12.81
N SER A 552 -7.01 34.61 11.69
CA SER A 552 -7.09 35.69 10.74
C SER A 552 -6.93 35.17 9.32
N SER A 553 -7.10 36.06 8.33
CA SER A 553 -6.73 35.73 6.96
C SER A 553 -5.28 36.16 6.68
N THR A 554 -4.65 35.46 5.73
CA THR A 554 -3.32 35.76 5.21
C THR A 554 -3.31 35.79 3.69
N THR A 555 -2.46 36.62 3.12
CA THR A 555 -2.19 36.72 1.67
C THR A 555 -0.87 36.05 1.29
N SER A 556 -0.14 35.47 2.26
CA SER A 556 1.16 34.86 2.01
C SER A 556 1.07 33.55 1.25
N THR A 557 -0.01 32.79 1.41
CA THR A 557 -0.26 31.48 0.80
C THR A 557 -1.76 31.24 0.68
N PHE A 558 -2.22 30.67 -0.43
CA PHE A 558 -3.62 30.35 -0.67
C PHE A 558 -3.74 29.31 -1.82
N VAL A 559 -4.86 28.63 -1.89
CA VAL A 559 -5.28 27.80 -3.04
C VAL A 559 -6.03 28.67 -4.03
N SER A 560 -7.11 29.30 -3.57
CA SER A 560 -7.87 30.25 -4.37
C SER A 560 -7.46 31.69 -4.06
N PRO A 561 -7.21 32.57 -5.06
CA PRO A 561 -6.85 33.95 -4.81
C PRO A 561 -7.96 34.70 -4.09
N SER A 562 -7.64 35.55 -3.11
CA SER A 562 -6.34 36.18 -2.82
C SER A 562 -5.82 35.88 -1.41
N GLN A 563 -6.50 35.09 -0.59
CA GLN A 563 -6.13 34.88 0.81
C GLN A 563 -6.69 33.55 1.33
N SER A 564 -6.07 33.02 2.35
CA SER A 564 -6.51 31.85 3.11
C SER A 564 -6.65 32.21 4.60
N TYR A 565 -7.03 31.25 5.44
CA TYR A 565 -7.15 31.41 6.89
C TYR A 565 -5.99 30.76 7.61
N THR A 566 -5.55 31.36 8.73
CA THR A 566 -4.53 30.77 9.60
C THR A 566 -4.68 31.24 11.05
N ASP A 567 -4.21 30.44 11.98
CA ASP A 567 -4.08 30.80 13.40
C ASP A 567 -2.89 31.72 13.65
N SER A 568 -1.89 31.74 12.77
CA SER A 568 -0.60 32.41 12.93
C SER A 568 -0.20 33.27 11.72
N PRO A 569 -0.90 34.39 11.43
CA PRO A 569 -0.69 35.18 10.22
C PRO A 569 0.66 35.90 10.15
N THR A 570 1.43 35.98 11.22
CA THR A 570 2.69 36.75 11.33
C THR A 570 3.87 35.96 11.85
N GLY A 571 3.96 34.71 11.56
CA GLY A 571 5.03 33.79 12.02
C GLY A 571 4.45 32.66 12.84
N ASN A 572 5.28 31.95 13.61
CA ASN A 572 4.85 30.79 14.35
C ASN A 572 3.75 31.09 15.39
N TYR A 573 2.90 30.08 15.70
CA TYR A 573 1.98 30.19 16.83
C TYR A 573 2.74 30.36 18.14
N SER A 574 2.09 30.87 19.17
CA SER A 574 2.75 31.11 20.45
C SER A 574 2.64 29.93 21.38
N ASN A 575 3.66 29.72 22.21
CA ASN A 575 3.61 28.78 23.32
C ASN A 575 2.35 28.95 24.18
N ASN A 576 1.80 27.84 24.67
CA ASN A 576 0.55 27.79 25.43
C ASN A 576 -0.66 28.36 24.68
N ALA A 577 -0.62 28.32 23.36
CA ALA A 577 -1.73 28.79 22.54
C ALA A 577 -2.99 27.96 22.79
N ASN A 578 -4.12 28.62 22.81
CA ASN A 578 -5.45 28.01 22.71
C ASN A 578 -6.30 28.93 21.84
N ARG A 579 -6.27 28.66 20.55
CA ARG A 579 -6.87 29.50 19.53
C ARG A 579 -7.99 28.78 18.83
N THR A 580 -9.14 29.39 18.76
CA THR A 580 -10.30 28.83 18.08
C THR A 580 -10.77 29.73 16.95
N TYR A 581 -11.36 29.13 15.92
CA TYR A 581 -11.99 29.85 14.82
C TYR A 581 -13.31 29.17 14.47
N THR A 582 -14.40 29.78 14.85
CA THR A 582 -15.74 29.22 14.76
C THR A 582 -16.50 29.79 13.58
N TYR A 583 -17.06 28.94 12.74
CA TYR A 583 -18.00 29.32 11.69
C TYR A 583 -19.33 29.73 12.33
N ASN A 584 -19.73 31.00 12.14
CA ASN A 584 -20.88 31.57 12.82
C ASN A 584 -22.23 31.06 12.32
N PRO A 585 -22.44 30.86 10.99
CA PRO A 585 -23.69 30.30 10.51
C PRO A 585 -23.95 28.93 11.13
N VAL A 586 -25.19 28.68 11.51
CA VAL A 586 -25.63 27.34 11.90
C VAL A 586 -25.80 26.53 10.62
N ILE A 587 -25.23 25.37 10.57
CA ILE A 587 -25.43 24.41 9.48
C ILE A 587 -26.65 23.57 9.88
N ASP A 588 -27.75 23.77 9.16
CA ASP A 588 -29.02 23.11 9.45
C ASP A 588 -29.14 21.85 8.60
N LEU A 589 -28.87 20.69 9.20
CA LEU A 589 -29.00 19.38 8.58
C LEU A 589 -30.31 18.68 8.97
N SER A 590 -31.29 19.41 9.55
CA SER A 590 -32.55 18.83 10.05
C SER A 590 -33.33 18.06 8.97
N ASN A 591 -33.21 18.47 7.71
CA ASN A 591 -33.84 17.82 6.56
C ASN A 591 -32.82 17.27 5.57
N ALA A 592 -31.54 17.29 5.91
CA ALA A 592 -30.49 16.81 5.02
C ALA A 592 -30.54 15.28 4.88
N THR A 593 -30.32 14.82 3.66
CA THR A 593 -30.22 13.39 3.30
C THR A 593 -28.77 12.94 3.16
N ASP A 594 -27.87 13.87 2.90
CA ASP A 594 -26.43 13.67 2.81
C ASP A 594 -25.74 15.02 3.03
N ALA A 595 -24.57 15.02 3.66
CA ALA A 595 -23.85 16.27 3.99
C ALA A 595 -22.34 16.02 4.17
N ALA A 596 -21.53 16.96 3.72
CA ALA A 596 -20.09 16.97 3.92
C ALA A 596 -19.53 18.39 4.06
N ILE A 597 -18.36 18.49 4.66
CA ILE A 597 -17.53 19.69 4.64
C ILE A 597 -16.22 19.32 3.96
N SER A 598 -15.71 20.20 3.10
CA SER A 598 -14.36 20.06 2.55
C SER A 598 -13.61 21.38 2.60
N TYR A 599 -12.29 21.30 2.70
CA TYR A 599 -11.38 22.45 2.65
C TYR A 599 -9.99 21.99 2.24
N TYR A 600 -9.21 22.88 1.67
CA TYR A 600 -7.78 22.66 1.53
C TYR A 600 -7.07 23.01 2.83
N ALA A 601 -6.11 22.21 3.24
CA ALA A 601 -5.31 22.44 4.44
C ALA A 601 -3.82 22.24 4.20
N LYS A 602 -2.99 22.90 4.99
CA LYS A 602 -1.58 22.62 5.21
C LYS A 602 -1.19 23.05 6.60
N TRP A 603 -0.17 22.45 7.19
CA TRP A 603 0.22 22.76 8.56
C TRP A 603 1.69 22.48 8.84
N ASP A 604 2.18 23.12 9.91
CA ASP A 604 3.44 22.87 10.57
C ASP A 604 3.20 23.02 12.08
N ILE A 605 3.01 21.90 12.76
CA ILE A 605 2.58 21.78 14.16
C ILE A 605 3.47 20.77 14.85
N GLU A 606 3.97 21.08 16.04
CA GLU A 606 4.83 20.18 16.80
C GLU A 606 4.12 18.83 17.03
N ALA A 607 4.74 17.75 16.49
CA ALA A 607 4.22 16.40 16.65
C ALA A 607 4.20 15.96 18.12
N ASP A 608 3.25 15.13 18.52
CA ASP A 608 3.05 14.55 19.86
C ASP A 608 2.77 15.56 21.00
N TYR A 609 2.86 16.86 20.79
CA TYR A 609 2.67 17.87 21.83
C TYR A 609 1.56 18.85 21.54
N ASP A 610 1.57 19.43 20.36
CA ASP A 610 0.62 20.45 19.91
C ASP A 610 -0.38 19.85 18.93
N TYR A 611 -1.50 20.54 18.68
CA TYR A 611 -2.46 20.05 17.71
C TYR A 611 -3.38 21.11 17.13
N CYS A 612 -3.93 20.81 15.95
CA CYS A 612 -5.14 21.40 15.45
C CYS A 612 -6.24 20.33 15.34
N GLN A 613 -7.49 20.71 15.64
CA GLN A 613 -8.68 19.87 15.42
C GLN A 613 -9.74 20.62 14.64
N PHE A 614 -10.38 19.92 13.69
CA PHE A 614 -11.69 20.30 13.23
C PHE A 614 -12.76 19.68 14.15
N GLN A 615 -13.70 20.49 14.62
CA GLN A 615 -14.65 20.09 15.66
C GLN A 615 -16.08 20.42 15.26
N VAL A 616 -17.02 19.55 15.63
CA VAL A 616 -18.47 19.74 15.46
C VAL A 616 -19.14 19.85 16.82
N SER A 617 -20.17 20.68 16.91
CA SER A 617 -21.04 20.84 18.08
C SER A 617 -22.50 20.71 17.68
N THR A 618 -23.28 19.94 18.43
CA THR A 618 -24.73 19.76 18.24
C THR A 618 -25.56 20.50 19.32
N ASP A 619 -24.91 21.16 20.27
CA ASP A 619 -25.54 21.87 21.40
C ASP A 619 -25.32 23.38 21.36
N GLY A 620 -25.15 23.96 20.14
CA GLY A 620 -24.97 25.38 19.91
C GLY A 620 -23.59 25.93 20.27
N GLY A 621 -22.57 25.08 20.45
CA GLY A 621 -21.19 25.42 20.76
C GLY A 621 -20.81 25.29 22.23
N THR A 622 -21.58 24.55 23.01
CA THR A 622 -21.27 24.27 24.43
C THR A 622 -20.23 23.14 24.53
N THR A 623 -20.47 22.01 23.82
CA THR A 623 -19.52 20.90 23.72
C THR A 623 -19.07 20.73 22.26
N TRP A 624 -17.85 20.20 22.09
CA TRP A 624 -17.21 20.06 20.81
C TRP A 624 -16.59 18.68 20.67
N ILE A 625 -16.79 18.07 19.51
CA ILE A 625 -16.32 16.71 19.18
C ILE A 625 -15.33 16.83 18.00
N GLY A 626 -14.08 16.40 18.22
CA GLY A 626 -13.07 16.33 17.17
C GLY A 626 -13.46 15.33 16.08
N GLN A 627 -13.24 15.68 14.84
CA GLN A 627 -13.62 14.87 13.68
C GLN A 627 -12.41 14.16 13.09
N CYS A 628 -12.60 12.91 12.71
CA CYS A 628 -11.63 12.16 11.91
C CYS A 628 -11.65 12.65 10.47
N THR A 629 -10.47 12.80 9.90
CA THR A 629 -10.25 13.15 8.49
C THR A 629 -9.20 12.22 7.88
N ASN A 630 -8.90 12.40 6.60
CA ASN A 630 -7.86 11.62 5.93
C ASN A 630 -6.45 11.88 6.48
N TYR A 631 -6.25 12.98 7.19
CA TYR A 631 -4.93 13.47 7.64
C TYR A 631 -4.81 13.60 9.15
N THR A 632 -5.85 13.27 9.92
CA THR A 632 -5.77 13.27 11.38
C THR A 632 -5.18 11.97 11.91
N VAL A 633 -4.40 12.11 12.97
CA VAL A 633 -3.81 11.02 13.73
C VAL A 633 -4.38 11.00 15.16
N PRO A 634 -4.27 9.88 15.91
CA PRO A 634 -4.64 9.85 17.33
C PRO A 634 -3.70 10.71 18.17
N GLY A 635 -4.23 11.67 18.89
CA GLY A 635 -3.44 12.49 19.81
C GLY A 635 -2.95 11.71 21.03
N THR A 636 -1.87 12.18 21.65
CA THR A 636 -1.29 11.66 22.89
C THR A 636 -1.36 12.67 24.03
N SER A 637 -1.60 12.24 25.28
CA SER A 637 -1.49 13.09 26.47
C SER A 637 -0.22 12.81 27.26
N ALA A 638 0.72 12.05 26.69
CA ALA A 638 1.97 11.68 27.33
C ALA A 638 2.93 12.88 27.46
N ASN A 639 3.86 12.79 28.42
CA ASN A 639 5.02 13.67 28.58
C ASN A 639 4.73 15.18 28.63
N GLY A 640 3.52 15.58 29.02
CA GLY A 640 3.12 16.98 29.10
C GLY A 640 2.48 17.54 27.83
N SER A 641 2.18 16.66 26.85
CA SER A 641 1.39 17.00 25.68
C SER A 641 0.04 17.64 26.04
N VAL A 642 -0.41 18.58 25.24
CA VAL A 642 -1.75 19.17 25.37
C VAL A 642 -2.78 18.50 24.47
N GLN A 643 -2.37 17.46 23.73
CA GLN A 643 -3.25 16.74 22.83
C GLN A 643 -4.32 15.94 23.60
N PRO A 644 -5.50 15.77 23.05
CA PRO A 644 -6.53 14.93 23.64
C PRO A 644 -6.22 13.46 23.33
N ASN A 645 -6.01 12.66 24.39
CA ASN A 645 -5.58 11.26 24.26
C ASN A 645 -6.54 10.44 23.39
N ASN A 646 -6.01 9.77 22.39
CA ASN A 646 -6.73 8.92 21.42
C ASN A 646 -7.86 9.64 20.64
N LEU A 647 -7.87 10.97 20.56
CA LEU A 647 -8.80 11.70 19.72
C LEU A 647 -8.09 12.24 18.46
N PRO A 648 -8.83 12.42 17.35
CA PRO A 648 -8.22 12.84 16.08
C PRO A 648 -7.62 14.24 16.17
N VAL A 649 -6.38 14.39 15.71
CA VAL A 649 -5.65 15.67 15.67
C VAL A 649 -4.88 15.80 14.37
N TYR A 650 -4.68 17.03 13.89
CA TYR A 650 -3.63 17.37 12.93
C TYR A 650 -2.38 17.73 13.72
N GLU A 651 -1.28 17.14 13.38
CA GLU A 651 0.05 17.40 13.94
C GLU A 651 1.15 17.15 12.91
N GLY A 652 2.41 17.35 13.27
CA GLY A 652 3.53 17.19 12.36
C GLY A 652 3.55 18.23 11.24
N VAL A 653 4.13 17.87 10.09
CA VAL A 653 4.40 18.81 8.99
C VAL A 653 3.75 18.36 7.70
N GLN A 654 2.86 19.19 7.16
CA GLN A 654 2.25 19.07 5.83
C GLN A 654 2.41 20.42 5.10
N THR A 655 3.47 20.59 4.33
CA THR A 655 3.80 21.86 3.68
C THR A 655 3.00 22.14 2.41
N SER A 656 2.55 21.10 1.73
CA SER A 656 1.72 21.24 0.52
C SER A 656 0.24 21.26 0.86
N TRP A 657 -0.53 22.06 0.10
CA TRP A 657 -1.97 22.07 0.23
C TRP A 657 -2.57 20.71 -0.12
N VAL A 658 -3.36 20.14 0.77
CA VAL A 658 -4.13 18.91 0.58
C VAL A 658 -5.61 19.19 0.74
N LEU A 659 -6.44 18.54 -0.09
CA LEU A 659 -7.89 18.59 0.06
C LEU A 659 -8.30 17.59 1.13
N ASP A 660 -9.00 18.08 2.16
CA ASP A 660 -9.60 17.25 3.18
C ASP A 660 -11.12 17.31 3.13
N GLU A 661 -11.78 16.20 3.42
CA GLU A 661 -13.23 16.07 3.37
C GLU A 661 -13.75 15.33 4.60
N ILE A 662 -14.83 15.83 5.18
CA ILE A 662 -15.43 15.32 6.40
C ILE A 662 -16.89 15.02 6.09
N SER A 663 -17.27 13.74 6.20
CA SER A 663 -18.69 13.36 6.16
C SER A 663 -19.41 13.86 7.41
N LEU A 664 -20.59 14.40 7.21
CA LEU A 664 -21.49 14.84 8.27
C LEU A 664 -22.69 13.87 8.44
N SER A 665 -22.57 12.64 7.98
CA SER A 665 -23.64 11.63 8.04
C SER A 665 -24.17 11.40 9.47
N ASP A 666 -23.29 11.47 10.48
CA ASP A 666 -23.66 11.29 11.90
C ASP A 666 -24.47 12.45 12.47
N TYR A 667 -24.51 13.56 11.75
CA TYR A 667 -25.19 14.80 12.16
C TYR A 667 -26.46 15.08 11.37
N LEU A 668 -26.85 14.17 10.47
CA LEU A 668 -28.13 14.31 9.73
C LEU A 668 -29.32 14.35 10.71
N GLY A 669 -30.27 15.21 10.40
CA GLY A 669 -31.42 15.49 11.29
C GLY A 669 -31.15 16.49 12.42
N GLN A 670 -29.97 17.11 12.48
CA GLN A 670 -29.54 18.02 13.54
C GLN A 670 -29.13 19.39 13.01
N GLN A 671 -29.03 20.34 13.90
CA GLN A 671 -28.37 21.64 13.63
C GLN A 671 -27.00 21.62 14.28
N ILE A 672 -25.96 21.96 13.52
CA ILE A 672 -24.58 21.90 13.98
C ILE A 672 -23.87 23.26 13.85
N LYS A 673 -22.82 23.40 14.67
CA LYS A 673 -21.77 24.41 14.50
C LYS A 673 -20.43 23.72 14.32
N VAL A 674 -19.51 24.39 13.64
CA VAL A 674 -18.17 23.86 13.38
C VAL A 674 -17.10 24.88 13.75
N ARG A 675 -15.91 24.38 14.12
CA ARG A 675 -14.76 25.23 14.39
C ARG A 675 -13.44 24.49 14.15
N PHE A 676 -12.38 25.26 13.96
CA PHE A 676 -11.01 24.81 14.14
C PHE A 676 -10.51 25.21 15.53
N GLN A 677 -9.71 24.36 16.17
CA GLN A 677 -9.02 24.69 17.42
C GLN A 677 -7.55 24.26 17.31
N LEU A 678 -6.64 25.23 17.47
CA LEU A 678 -5.22 24.96 17.67
C LEU A 678 -4.90 25.12 19.16
N ARG A 679 -4.19 24.11 19.72
CA ARG A 679 -3.62 24.19 21.07
C ARG A 679 -2.14 23.85 21.02
N ALA A 680 -1.37 24.61 21.79
CA ALA A 680 0.06 24.40 21.96
C ALA A 680 0.44 24.35 23.45
N ASP A 681 1.47 23.60 23.74
CA ASP A 681 2.11 23.54 25.05
C ASP A 681 3.08 24.71 25.27
N GLY A 682 4.05 24.59 26.18
CA GLY A 682 5.00 25.63 26.51
C GLY A 682 6.32 25.58 25.73
N GLY A 683 6.43 24.68 24.75
CA GLY A 683 7.69 24.33 24.12
C GLY A 683 7.89 24.87 22.71
N VAL A 684 8.19 24.00 21.77
CA VAL A 684 8.44 24.28 20.35
C VAL A 684 7.15 24.75 19.66
N ASN A 685 7.27 25.55 18.61
CA ASN A 685 6.12 26.03 17.83
C ASN A 685 6.46 26.15 16.34
N GLY A 686 5.53 25.70 15.50
CA GLY A 686 5.60 25.78 14.04
C GLY A 686 4.84 26.95 13.44
N ASP A 687 4.74 26.97 12.11
CA ASP A 687 4.03 28.01 11.33
C ASP A 687 2.50 27.90 11.50
N GLY A 688 1.99 26.82 12.10
CA GLY A 688 0.58 26.65 12.45
C GLY A 688 -0.27 25.98 11.37
N PHE A 689 -1.57 26.16 11.46
CA PHE A 689 -2.54 25.54 10.56
C PHE A 689 -3.11 26.57 9.59
N TYR A 690 -3.21 26.18 8.33
CA TYR A 690 -3.80 26.97 7.25
C TYR A 690 -4.95 26.19 6.62
N PHE A 691 -6.06 26.86 6.31
CA PHE A 691 -7.10 26.29 5.46
C PHE A 691 -7.62 27.30 4.45
N ASP A 692 -8.18 26.81 3.34
CA ASP A 692 -8.74 27.60 2.26
C ASP A 692 -9.91 26.87 1.60
N ASP A 693 -10.72 27.59 0.83
CA ASP A 693 -11.87 27.03 0.10
C ASP A 693 -12.79 26.15 0.98
N PHE A 694 -13.10 26.61 2.19
CA PHE A 694 -14.00 25.90 3.09
C PHE A 694 -15.41 25.81 2.49
N ARG A 695 -15.88 24.59 2.24
CA ARG A 695 -17.16 24.30 1.61
C ARG A 695 -18.07 23.56 2.57
N VAL A 696 -19.31 24.04 2.68
CA VAL A 696 -20.41 23.32 3.32
C VAL A 696 -21.32 22.83 2.21
N MET A 697 -21.51 21.53 2.13
CA MET A 697 -22.24 20.88 1.06
C MET A 697 -23.25 19.90 1.67
N TYR A 698 -24.53 20.02 1.28
CA TYR A 698 -25.53 19.05 1.67
C TYR A 698 -26.73 19.07 0.72
N ASN A 699 -27.48 17.97 0.71
CA ASN A 699 -28.75 17.87 0.01
C ASN A 699 -29.88 17.70 1.02
N GLU A 700 -30.94 18.48 0.88
CA GLU A 700 -32.14 18.35 1.70
C GLU A 700 -33.13 17.40 1.06
N ALA A 701 -33.87 16.65 1.88
CA ALA A 701 -35.11 16.02 1.45
C ALA A 701 -36.11 17.11 1.08
N GLY A 702 -35.98 17.63 -0.12
CA GLY A 702 -36.87 18.68 -0.62
C GLY A 702 -38.31 18.18 -0.75
N THR A 703 -39.30 19.11 -0.66
CA THR A 703 -40.56 18.87 -1.33
C THR A 703 -40.23 18.64 -2.79
N PRO A 704 -40.51 17.47 -3.36
CA PRO A 704 -40.13 17.20 -4.73
C PRO A 704 -40.72 18.26 -5.66
N THR A 705 -39.86 18.96 -6.40
CA THR A 705 -40.29 19.80 -7.54
C THR A 705 -40.38 18.88 -8.76
N ALA A 706 -41.38 19.08 -9.61
CA ALA A 706 -41.48 18.28 -10.85
C ALA A 706 -40.17 18.39 -11.64
N PRO A 707 -39.68 17.29 -12.24
CA PRO A 707 -38.46 17.34 -13.02
C PRO A 707 -38.60 18.24 -14.24
N THR A 708 -37.50 18.72 -14.80
CA THR A 708 -37.48 19.37 -16.10
C THR A 708 -36.66 18.50 -17.05
N ALA A 709 -37.28 17.94 -18.05
CA ALA A 709 -36.72 17.04 -19.02
C ALA A 709 -35.70 17.75 -19.93
N ASN A 710 -34.54 17.14 -20.15
CA ASN A 710 -33.54 17.59 -21.12
C ASN A 710 -32.59 16.43 -21.44
N PHE A 711 -32.13 16.36 -22.70
CA PHE A 711 -31.11 15.38 -23.10
C PHE A 711 -30.27 15.87 -24.28
N SER A 712 -29.09 15.24 -24.47
CA SER A 712 -28.33 15.33 -25.69
C SER A 712 -28.17 13.97 -26.36
N ALA A 713 -27.99 13.96 -27.69
CA ALA A 713 -27.62 12.78 -28.45
C ALA A 713 -26.16 12.85 -28.88
N SER A 714 -25.47 11.71 -28.94
CA SER A 714 -24.07 11.60 -29.42
C SER A 714 -23.91 12.09 -30.88
N SER A 715 -24.97 12.04 -31.65
CA SER A 715 -25.06 12.64 -33.00
C SER A 715 -26.52 12.92 -33.36
N THR A 716 -26.74 14.01 -34.08
CA THR A 716 -28.07 14.36 -34.63
C THR A 716 -28.28 13.87 -36.07
N SER A 717 -27.23 13.31 -36.71
CA SER A 717 -27.28 12.74 -38.07
C SER A 717 -26.38 11.51 -38.12
N VAL A 718 -26.91 10.38 -38.45
CA VAL A 718 -26.24 9.08 -38.54
C VAL A 718 -26.67 8.29 -39.79
N CYS A 719 -26.02 7.19 -40.06
CA CYS A 719 -26.40 6.28 -41.13
C CYS A 719 -27.35 5.18 -40.66
N ALA A 720 -28.17 4.62 -41.52
CA ALA A 720 -29.00 3.48 -41.19
C ALA A 720 -28.15 2.31 -40.68
N GLY A 721 -28.59 1.70 -39.57
CA GLY A 721 -27.83 0.67 -38.84
C GLY A 721 -26.86 1.20 -37.78
N SER A 722 -26.69 2.52 -37.65
CA SER A 722 -25.81 3.11 -36.61
C SER A 722 -26.55 3.29 -35.29
N SER A 723 -25.79 3.21 -34.20
CA SER A 723 -26.28 3.44 -32.85
C SER A 723 -26.07 4.89 -32.43
N VAL A 724 -27.00 5.46 -31.69
CA VAL A 724 -26.94 6.78 -31.07
C VAL A 724 -27.11 6.61 -29.57
N THR A 725 -26.21 7.18 -28.79
CA THR A 725 -26.30 7.21 -27.32
C THR A 725 -26.94 8.53 -26.90
N PHE A 726 -27.84 8.46 -25.96
CA PHE A 726 -28.59 9.58 -25.41
C PHE A 726 -28.17 9.79 -23.95
N ASN A 727 -27.76 11.00 -23.60
CA ASN A 727 -27.40 11.37 -22.25
C ASN A 727 -28.48 12.28 -21.63
N ASP A 728 -28.97 11.89 -20.46
CA ASP A 728 -29.94 12.66 -19.70
C ASP A 728 -29.26 13.90 -19.07
N PHE A 729 -29.91 15.08 -19.22
CA PHE A 729 -29.54 16.33 -18.57
C PHE A 729 -30.74 16.94 -17.85
N SER A 730 -31.69 16.11 -17.46
CA SER A 730 -32.89 16.55 -16.75
C SER A 730 -32.50 17.05 -15.34
N SER A 731 -33.21 18.07 -14.86
CA SER A 731 -33.04 18.67 -13.54
C SER A 731 -34.16 18.27 -12.59
N ASN A 732 -34.02 18.63 -11.29
CA ASN A 732 -34.97 18.35 -10.20
C ASN A 732 -35.19 16.85 -9.92
N ILE A 733 -34.12 16.08 -9.95
CA ILE A 733 -33.99 14.69 -9.46
C ILE A 733 -35.09 13.79 -10.02
N PRO A 734 -35.07 13.45 -11.32
CA PRO A 734 -35.94 12.40 -11.85
C PRO A 734 -35.67 11.05 -11.15
N THR A 735 -36.74 10.29 -10.91
CA THR A 735 -36.66 8.94 -10.33
C THR A 735 -36.99 7.87 -11.36
N SER A 736 -37.47 8.28 -12.56
CA SER A 736 -37.71 7.36 -13.69
C SER A 736 -37.62 8.10 -15.02
N TRP A 737 -37.21 7.34 -16.04
CA TRP A 737 -37.05 7.78 -17.42
C TRP A 737 -37.92 6.90 -18.34
N ALA A 738 -38.53 7.49 -19.34
CA ALA A 738 -39.21 6.78 -20.39
C ALA A 738 -38.83 7.39 -21.73
N TRP A 739 -38.09 6.65 -22.52
CA TRP A 739 -37.67 7.02 -23.85
C TRP A 739 -38.53 6.39 -24.92
N ASP A 740 -38.93 7.18 -25.92
CA ASP A 740 -39.44 6.72 -27.19
C ASP A 740 -38.53 7.26 -28.29
N PHE A 741 -37.94 6.38 -29.06
CA PHE A 741 -37.01 6.75 -30.13
C PHE A 741 -37.68 7.03 -31.47
N GLY A 742 -39.02 6.92 -31.54
CA GLY A 742 -39.78 7.19 -32.73
C GLY A 742 -39.68 6.14 -33.84
N ASP A 743 -38.89 5.10 -33.61
CA ASP A 743 -38.71 3.96 -34.52
C ASP A 743 -39.48 2.68 -34.04
N GLY A 744 -40.20 2.82 -32.92
CA GLY A 744 -40.91 1.74 -32.25
C GLY A 744 -40.17 1.11 -31.10
N ASN A 745 -38.90 1.48 -30.88
CA ASN A 745 -38.11 1.10 -29.71
C ASN A 745 -38.35 2.08 -28.57
N THR A 746 -38.22 1.59 -27.31
CA THR A 746 -38.35 2.37 -26.09
C THR A 746 -37.29 1.94 -25.09
N SER A 747 -36.99 2.78 -24.08
CA SER A 747 -36.09 2.45 -22.98
C SER A 747 -36.52 3.11 -21.69
N SER A 748 -36.20 2.48 -20.54
CA SER A 748 -36.36 3.07 -19.22
C SER A 748 -35.01 3.41 -18.57
N MET A 749 -33.92 3.24 -19.28
CA MET A 749 -32.57 3.60 -18.80
C MET A 749 -32.39 5.10 -18.79
N GLN A 750 -31.63 5.64 -17.85
CA GLN A 750 -31.31 7.06 -17.81
C GLN A 750 -30.56 7.51 -19.07
N ASN A 751 -29.52 6.75 -19.48
CA ASN A 751 -28.68 7.05 -20.63
C ASN A 751 -28.67 5.87 -21.61
N PRO A 752 -29.72 5.73 -22.44
CA PRO A 752 -29.86 4.59 -23.35
C PRO A 752 -29.05 4.79 -24.64
N THR A 753 -28.88 3.69 -25.35
CA THR A 753 -28.41 3.66 -26.74
C THR A 753 -29.52 3.04 -27.60
N ASN A 754 -29.82 3.63 -28.78
CA ASN A 754 -30.73 3.06 -29.77
C ASN A 754 -30.04 2.94 -31.14
N THR A 755 -30.38 1.87 -31.88
CA THR A 755 -29.91 1.60 -33.23
C THR A 755 -31.02 1.80 -34.25
N PHE A 756 -30.85 2.76 -35.15
CA PHE A 756 -31.89 3.08 -36.16
C PHE A 756 -31.67 2.26 -37.44
N ALA A 757 -32.50 1.26 -37.64
CA ALA A 757 -32.35 0.31 -38.75
C ALA A 757 -32.69 0.89 -40.13
N ALA A 758 -33.59 1.87 -40.23
CA ALA A 758 -34.07 2.43 -41.49
C ALA A 758 -33.77 3.94 -41.59
N GLN A 759 -33.65 4.43 -42.80
CA GLN A 759 -33.58 5.86 -43.08
C GLN A 759 -34.86 6.59 -42.67
N GLY A 760 -34.75 7.80 -42.13
CA GLY A 760 -35.90 8.62 -41.73
C GLY A 760 -35.49 9.75 -40.80
N THR A 761 -36.43 10.55 -40.41
CA THR A 761 -36.27 11.51 -39.32
C THR A 761 -37.11 11.01 -38.16
N TYR A 762 -36.42 10.71 -37.05
CA TYR A 762 -37.06 10.18 -35.86
C TYR A 762 -37.15 11.25 -34.79
N THR A 763 -38.30 11.38 -34.18
CA THR A 763 -38.52 12.28 -33.03
C THR A 763 -38.27 11.45 -31.78
N ILE A 764 -37.25 11.82 -31.05
CA ILE A 764 -36.86 11.20 -29.77
C ILE A 764 -37.61 11.92 -28.67
N THR A 765 -38.30 11.20 -27.84
CA THR A 765 -39.04 11.74 -26.69
C THR A 765 -38.49 11.15 -25.42
N LEU A 766 -38.06 12.02 -24.49
CA LEU A 766 -37.76 11.65 -23.12
C LEU A 766 -38.84 12.18 -22.20
N THR A 767 -39.48 11.30 -21.44
CA THR A 767 -40.34 11.67 -20.31
C THR A 767 -39.63 11.28 -19.02
N VAL A 768 -39.41 12.24 -18.13
CA VAL A 768 -38.85 12.02 -16.79
C VAL A 768 -39.90 12.25 -15.73
N THR A 769 -39.86 11.47 -14.66
CA THR A 769 -40.86 11.52 -13.58
C THR A 769 -40.16 11.46 -12.22
N ASN A 770 -40.69 12.18 -11.25
CA ASN A 770 -40.41 12.03 -9.82
C ASN A 770 -41.70 12.11 -9.01
N ALA A 771 -41.64 12.12 -7.67
CA ALA A 771 -42.80 12.16 -6.79
C ALA A 771 -43.66 13.44 -6.95
N ALA A 772 -43.12 14.53 -7.54
CA ALA A 772 -43.83 15.78 -7.75
C ALA A 772 -44.53 15.88 -9.11
N GLY A 773 -44.18 15.05 -10.08
CA GLY A 773 -44.78 15.08 -11.42
C GLY A 773 -43.83 14.58 -12.50
N SER A 774 -44.18 14.86 -13.74
CA SER A 774 -43.41 14.47 -14.94
C SER A 774 -43.26 15.65 -15.90
N ASP A 775 -42.19 15.61 -16.70
CA ASP A 775 -41.95 16.53 -17.81
C ASP A 775 -41.41 15.77 -19.03
N THR A 776 -41.56 16.37 -20.21
CA THR A 776 -41.20 15.72 -21.47
C THR A 776 -40.39 16.66 -22.36
N TYR A 777 -39.28 16.16 -22.89
CA TYR A 777 -38.47 16.87 -23.88
C TYR A 777 -38.32 16.06 -25.16
N THR A 778 -38.28 16.74 -26.32
CA THR A 778 -38.17 16.12 -27.63
C THR A 778 -37.06 16.71 -28.48
N SER A 779 -36.37 15.84 -29.24
CA SER A 779 -35.37 16.22 -30.24
C SER A 779 -35.46 15.32 -31.45
N GLN A 780 -34.75 15.66 -32.53
CA GLN A 780 -34.82 14.90 -33.79
C GLN A 780 -33.48 14.32 -34.18
N ILE A 781 -33.47 13.09 -34.66
CA ILE A 781 -32.33 12.41 -35.27
C ILE A 781 -32.63 12.14 -36.72
N THR A 782 -31.75 12.57 -37.62
CA THR A 782 -31.82 12.25 -39.05
C THR A 782 -30.97 11.01 -39.34
N VAL A 783 -31.62 9.98 -39.88
CA VAL A 783 -30.93 8.74 -40.30
C VAL A 783 -30.86 8.70 -41.80
N ASN A 784 -29.67 8.77 -42.32
CA ASN A 784 -29.39 8.77 -43.76
C ASN A 784 -29.38 7.34 -44.31
N ALA A 785 -29.86 7.19 -45.55
CA ALA A 785 -29.80 5.89 -46.23
C ALA A 785 -28.36 5.42 -46.41
N LEU A 786 -28.08 4.16 -46.31
CA LEU A 786 -26.81 3.63 -46.78
C LEU A 786 -26.75 3.74 -48.31
N PRO A 787 -25.67 4.18 -48.91
CA PRO A 787 -25.49 4.17 -50.34
C PRO A 787 -25.50 2.72 -50.85
N SER A 788 -25.69 2.55 -52.12
CA SER A 788 -25.45 1.28 -52.79
C SER A 788 -24.13 1.38 -53.58
N VAL A 789 -23.35 0.36 -53.53
CA VAL A 789 -22.13 0.24 -54.33
C VAL A 789 -22.13 -1.11 -55.03
N ALA A 790 -21.65 -1.13 -56.26
CA ALA A 790 -21.42 -2.36 -57.00
C ALA A 790 -19.95 -2.35 -57.52
N VAL A 791 -19.25 -3.44 -57.29
CA VAL A 791 -17.86 -3.63 -57.70
C VAL A 791 -17.78 -4.58 -58.88
N SER A 792 -16.97 -4.26 -59.88
CA SER A 792 -16.75 -5.12 -61.04
C SER A 792 -15.30 -5.00 -61.51
N THR A 793 -14.88 -5.95 -62.32
CA THR A 793 -13.55 -6.01 -62.91
C THR A 793 -13.60 -5.87 -64.42
N SER A 794 -12.48 -5.49 -65.07
CA SER A 794 -12.34 -5.50 -66.50
C SER A 794 -12.24 -6.91 -67.07
N ASP A 795 -11.98 -7.88 -66.20
CA ASP A 795 -11.98 -9.30 -66.60
C ASP A 795 -13.34 -9.92 -66.38
N LEU A 796 -13.90 -10.52 -67.44
CA LEU A 796 -15.30 -10.93 -67.46
C LEU A 796 -15.60 -12.23 -66.69
N ASP A 797 -14.61 -13.08 -66.53
CA ASP A 797 -14.73 -14.35 -65.81
C ASP A 797 -14.04 -14.36 -64.43
N ASN A 798 -13.31 -13.27 -64.09
CA ASN A 798 -12.57 -13.13 -62.83
C ASN A 798 -11.49 -14.23 -62.61
N LEU A 799 -10.93 -14.76 -63.73
CA LEU A 799 -9.93 -15.83 -63.70
C LEU A 799 -8.71 -15.34 -64.43
N VAL A 800 -7.65 -15.06 -63.72
CA VAL A 800 -6.41 -14.44 -64.31
C VAL A 800 -5.19 -15.29 -64.06
N CYS A 801 -4.22 -15.21 -64.97
CA CYS A 801 -2.91 -15.87 -64.78
C CYS A 801 -1.98 -15.05 -63.91
N SER A 802 -1.15 -15.68 -63.06
CA SER A 802 -0.20 -14.98 -62.19
C SER A 802 0.84 -14.10 -62.90
N ASN A 803 1.05 -14.30 -64.24
CA ASN A 803 1.92 -13.54 -65.12
C ASN A 803 1.15 -12.59 -66.07
N GLU A 804 -0.14 -12.45 -65.89
CA GLU A 804 -0.99 -11.55 -66.68
C GLU A 804 -0.85 -10.07 -66.21
N GLY A 805 -1.26 -9.14 -67.10
CA GLY A 805 -1.26 -7.71 -66.77
C GLY A 805 -2.30 -7.37 -65.69
N SER A 806 -2.16 -6.20 -65.12
CA SER A 806 -3.07 -5.74 -64.06
C SER A 806 -4.53 -5.61 -64.56
N VAL A 807 -5.47 -6.11 -63.79
CA VAL A 807 -6.91 -6.01 -64.03
C VAL A 807 -7.43 -4.68 -63.47
N THR A 808 -8.29 -3.99 -64.24
CA THR A 808 -8.88 -2.73 -63.79
C THR A 808 -10.11 -3.02 -62.94
N LEU A 809 -10.16 -2.38 -61.80
CA LEU A 809 -11.30 -2.43 -60.88
C LEU A 809 -12.20 -1.22 -61.17
N THR A 810 -13.51 -1.44 -61.17
CA THR A 810 -14.49 -0.37 -61.39
C THR A 810 -15.59 -0.48 -60.32
N SER A 811 -16.18 0.65 -60.02
CA SER A 811 -17.35 0.68 -59.10
C SER A 811 -18.44 1.61 -59.63
N ASN A 812 -19.65 1.36 -59.21
CA ASN A 812 -20.77 2.27 -59.43
C ASN A 812 -21.41 2.55 -58.04
N PRO A 813 -21.29 3.75 -57.51
CA PRO A 813 -20.61 4.97 -58.00
C PRO A 813 -19.08 4.80 -58.17
N THR A 814 -18.50 5.61 -59.05
CA THR A 814 -17.06 5.48 -59.44
C THR A 814 -16.06 5.90 -58.38
N ALA A 815 -16.48 6.35 -57.21
CA ALA A 815 -15.61 6.90 -56.15
C ALA A 815 -15.35 5.89 -55.01
N ALA A 816 -15.59 4.58 -55.23
CA ALA A 816 -15.22 3.59 -54.23
C ALA A 816 -13.71 3.43 -54.10
N VAL A 817 -13.26 3.20 -52.86
CA VAL A 817 -11.86 2.87 -52.55
C VAL A 817 -11.74 1.34 -52.48
N PHE A 818 -10.82 0.80 -53.28
CA PHE A 818 -10.59 -0.64 -53.35
C PHE A 818 -9.50 -1.09 -52.38
N THR A 819 -9.72 -2.22 -51.73
CA THR A 819 -8.78 -2.88 -50.83
C THR A 819 -8.73 -4.38 -51.09
N GLY A 820 -7.57 -4.99 -50.88
CA GLY A 820 -7.34 -6.42 -51.11
C GLY A 820 -5.85 -6.69 -51.38
N VAL A 821 -5.44 -7.93 -51.30
CA VAL A 821 -4.08 -8.34 -51.65
C VAL A 821 -3.85 -8.14 -53.15
N GLY A 822 -2.78 -7.45 -53.52
CA GLY A 822 -2.48 -7.15 -54.93
C GLY A 822 -3.21 -5.91 -55.50
N VAL A 823 -4.02 -5.22 -54.68
CA VAL A 823 -4.74 -4.00 -55.10
C VAL A 823 -3.85 -2.76 -54.92
N SER A 824 -3.81 -1.91 -55.93
CA SER A 824 -3.19 -0.58 -55.88
C SER A 824 -4.06 0.44 -56.63
N GLY A 825 -4.72 1.35 -55.88
CA GLY A 825 -5.70 2.26 -56.49
C GLY A 825 -6.84 1.48 -57.12
N ASN A 826 -7.07 1.68 -58.42
CA ASN A 826 -8.13 1.03 -59.19
C ASN A 826 -7.60 -0.18 -60.00
N THR A 827 -6.52 -0.80 -59.61
CA THR A 827 -5.94 -1.95 -60.30
C THR A 827 -5.63 -3.09 -59.39
N PHE A 828 -5.85 -4.30 -59.86
CA PHE A 828 -5.41 -5.53 -59.20
C PHE A 828 -4.28 -6.14 -59.99
N ASN A 829 -3.19 -6.46 -59.32
CA ASN A 829 -2.00 -7.05 -59.94
C ASN A 829 -1.88 -8.53 -59.50
N PRO A 830 -2.13 -9.48 -60.46
CA PRO A 830 -2.09 -10.90 -60.16
C PRO A 830 -0.71 -11.39 -59.70
N ALA A 831 0.37 -10.80 -60.25
CA ALA A 831 1.73 -11.19 -59.90
C ALA A 831 2.09 -10.80 -58.46
N VAL A 832 1.48 -9.75 -57.92
CA VAL A 832 1.67 -9.30 -56.50
C VAL A 832 0.73 -10.08 -55.58
N ALA A 833 -0.47 -10.38 -56.01
CA ALA A 833 -1.45 -11.13 -55.24
C ALA A 833 -1.02 -12.59 -54.99
N GLY A 834 -0.39 -13.20 -55.97
CA GLY A 834 -0.03 -14.62 -55.98
C GLY A 834 -1.19 -15.54 -56.37
N VAL A 835 -0.87 -16.83 -56.56
CA VAL A 835 -1.89 -17.84 -56.92
C VAL A 835 -2.89 -18.05 -55.77
N GLY A 836 -4.18 -18.06 -56.08
CA GLY A 836 -5.29 -18.24 -55.15
C GLY A 836 -6.50 -17.37 -55.41
N ILE A 837 -7.53 -17.48 -54.58
CA ILE A 837 -8.73 -16.65 -54.66
C ILE A 837 -8.51 -15.40 -53.79
N HIS A 838 -8.63 -14.24 -54.41
CA HIS A 838 -8.46 -12.94 -53.75
C HIS A 838 -9.80 -12.20 -53.75
N VAL A 839 -10.24 -11.83 -52.56
CA VAL A 839 -11.44 -11.00 -52.38
C VAL A 839 -11.00 -9.53 -52.41
N ILE A 840 -11.61 -8.76 -53.29
CA ILE A 840 -11.37 -7.32 -53.43
C ILE A 840 -12.61 -6.60 -53.00
N THR A 841 -12.49 -5.78 -51.98
CA THR A 841 -13.61 -5.01 -51.41
C THR A 841 -13.52 -3.57 -51.90
N GLY A 842 -14.60 -3.05 -52.42
CA GLY A 842 -14.77 -1.63 -52.74
C GLY A 842 -15.65 -0.97 -51.69
N THR A 843 -15.16 0.07 -51.03
CA THR A 843 -15.91 0.87 -50.06
C THR A 843 -16.28 2.21 -50.66
N TYR A 844 -17.53 2.53 -50.71
CA TYR A 844 -18.04 3.83 -51.16
C TYR A 844 -18.57 4.62 -49.97
N THR A 845 -18.18 5.87 -49.84
CA THR A 845 -18.67 6.81 -48.83
C THR A 845 -19.45 7.93 -49.52
N ASP A 846 -20.66 8.14 -49.14
CA ASP A 846 -21.51 9.21 -49.68
C ASP A 846 -21.22 10.60 -49.08
N GLY A 847 -21.94 11.62 -49.51
CA GLY A 847 -21.80 13.00 -49.02
C GLY A 847 -22.24 13.22 -47.54
N ASN A 848 -22.93 12.25 -46.94
CA ASN A 848 -23.34 12.25 -45.53
C ASN A 848 -22.37 11.43 -44.67
N GLY A 849 -21.33 10.86 -45.22
CA GLY A 849 -20.36 9.99 -44.53
C GLY A 849 -20.83 8.54 -44.37
N CYS A 850 -21.98 8.14 -44.99
CA CYS A 850 -22.44 6.77 -44.96
C CYS A 850 -21.68 5.87 -45.93
N GLN A 851 -21.31 4.70 -45.46
CA GLN A 851 -20.51 3.75 -46.23
C GLN A 851 -21.28 2.51 -46.59
N ALA A 852 -21.00 2.02 -47.81
CA ALA A 852 -21.40 0.69 -48.26
C ALA A 852 -20.19 -0.02 -48.86
N THR A 853 -20.21 -1.32 -48.77
CA THR A 853 -19.19 -2.18 -49.34
C THR A 853 -19.80 -3.21 -50.27
N ASP A 854 -19.09 -3.52 -51.33
CA ASP A 854 -19.33 -4.67 -52.21
C ASP A 854 -18.03 -5.33 -52.54
N ALA A 855 -18.05 -6.59 -52.91
CA ALA A 855 -16.81 -7.32 -53.14
C ALA A 855 -16.89 -8.22 -54.38
N VAL A 856 -15.78 -8.31 -55.09
CA VAL A 856 -15.57 -9.25 -56.19
C VAL A 856 -14.42 -10.18 -55.86
N SER A 857 -14.55 -11.43 -56.24
CA SER A 857 -13.50 -12.43 -56.09
C SER A 857 -12.77 -12.63 -57.44
N ILE A 858 -11.44 -12.56 -57.43
CA ILE A 858 -10.60 -12.86 -58.57
C ILE A 858 -9.75 -14.09 -58.24
N GLU A 859 -9.80 -15.10 -59.07
CA GLU A 859 -8.97 -16.29 -58.94
C GLU A 859 -7.69 -16.11 -59.77
N VAL A 860 -6.54 -16.18 -59.14
CA VAL A 860 -5.23 -16.15 -59.77
C VAL A 860 -4.70 -17.56 -59.89
N GLN A 861 -4.46 -18.02 -61.12
CA GLN A 861 -3.93 -19.36 -61.40
C GLN A 861 -2.50 -19.31 -61.92
N ASN A 862 -1.79 -20.41 -61.79
CA ASN A 862 -0.49 -20.59 -62.41
C ASN A 862 -0.66 -21.19 -63.83
N CYS A 863 -0.61 -20.36 -64.84
CA CYS A 863 -0.82 -20.79 -66.21
C CYS A 863 0.47 -21.28 -66.95
N ALA A 864 1.49 -21.62 -66.21
CA ALA A 864 2.68 -22.23 -66.79
C ALA A 864 2.50 -23.77 -66.73
N GLY A 865 2.20 -24.39 -67.86
CA GLY A 865 2.09 -25.84 -67.94
C GLY A 865 3.39 -26.54 -67.58
N ILE A 866 3.27 -27.56 -66.71
CA ILE A 866 3.95 -28.86 -66.77
C ILE A 866 3.21 -29.79 -65.75
N ASP A 867 3.00 -31.08 -66.19
CA ASP A 867 2.34 -32.11 -65.46
C ASP A 867 2.90 -32.30 -64.04
N GLU A 868 2.05 -32.21 -63.00
CA GLU A 868 2.33 -32.85 -61.74
C GLU A 868 1.52 -34.12 -61.60
N LEU A 869 2.24 -35.17 -61.26
CA LEU A 869 1.76 -36.55 -61.07
C LEU A 869 0.65 -36.63 -60.01
N ASN A 870 -0.36 -37.42 -60.34
CA ASN A 870 -1.50 -37.86 -59.53
C ASN A 870 -1.13 -38.10 -58.06
N SER A 871 -1.54 -37.25 -57.19
CA SER A 871 -1.79 -37.63 -55.81
C SER A 871 -3.19 -38.27 -55.73
N ALA A 872 -3.32 -39.48 -55.21
CA ALA A 872 -4.61 -40.10 -54.96
C ALA A 872 -5.46 -39.16 -54.09
N ASN A 873 -6.62 -38.72 -54.61
CA ASN A 873 -7.51 -37.78 -53.91
C ASN A 873 -8.23 -38.56 -52.77
N ILE A 874 -7.64 -38.58 -51.58
CA ILE A 874 -8.32 -39.04 -50.38
C ILE A 874 -9.30 -37.93 -49.93
N VAL A 875 -10.58 -38.29 -49.77
CA VAL A 875 -11.65 -37.38 -49.45
C VAL A 875 -12.36 -37.86 -48.19
N VAL A 876 -12.58 -36.98 -47.23
CA VAL A 876 -13.34 -37.22 -46.01
C VAL A 876 -14.70 -36.50 -46.12
N VAL A 877 -15.82 -37.25 -46.02
CA VAL A 877 -17.17 -36.68 -46.17
C VAL A 877 -18.12 -37.30 -45.15
N PRO A 878 -18.88 -36.44 -44.44
CA PRO A 878 -18.88 -35.00 -44.44
C PRO A 878 -17.64 -34.41 -43.74
N ASN A 879 -17.25 -33.21 -44.10
CA ASN A 879 -16.26 -32.44 -43.39
C ASN A 879 -16.69 -30.96 -43.39
N PRO A 880 -17.07 -30.39 -42.24
CA PRO A 880 -17.05 -30.97 -40.89
C PRO A 880 -18.03 -32.11 -40.64
N ASN A 881 -17.78 -32.91 -39.56
CA ASN A 881 -18.61 -34.05 -39.18
C ASN A 881 -18.80 -34.14 -37.65
N ASN A 882 -19.68 -35.08 -37.22
CA ASN A 882 -19.98 -35.36 -35.80
C ASN A 882 -19.16 -36.52 -35.21
N GLY A 883 -18.08 -36.91 -35.89
CA GLY A 883 -17.27 -38.08 -35.54
C GLY A 883 -17.61 -39.31 -36.38
N GLU A 884 -18.61 -39.26 -37.25
CA GLU A 884 -18.93 -40.27 -38.25
C GLU A 884 -18.69 -39.70 -39.64
N PHE A 885 -17.83 -40.30 -40.43
CA PHE A 885 -17.46 -39.86 -41.76
C PHE A 885 -16.96 -40.99 -42.64
N ILE A 886 -17.07 -40.79 -43.93
CA ILE A 886 -16.62 -41.74 -44.94
C ILE A 886 -15.28 -41.24 -45.51
N VAL A 887 -14.30 -42.13 -45.58
CA VAL A 887 -13.01 -41.92 -46.27
C VAL A 887 -13.09 -42.61 -47.63
N ASN A 888 -12.97 -41.84 -48.67
CA ASN A 888 -12.99 -42.33 -50.06
C ASN A 888 -11.64 -42.14 -50.75
N GLY A 889 -11.30 -42.94 -51.70
CA GLY A 889 -10.04 -42.93 -52.41
C GLY A 889 -8.98 -43.89 -51.82
N LEU A 890 -9.37 -44.84 -50.98
CA LEU A 890 -8.51 -45.86 -50.36
C LEU A 890 -8.28 -47.04 -51.33
N THR A 891 -7.22 -47.79 -51.04
CA THR A 891 -6.99 -49.14 -51.59
C THR A 891 -7.10 -50.13 -50.42
N ALA A 892 -7.71 -51.28 -50.66
CA ALA A 892 -7.79 -52.33 -49.60
C ALA A 892 -6.38 -52.74 -49.13
N GLY A 893 -6.15 -52.60 -47.82
CA GLY A 893 -4.84 -52.79 -47.17
C GLY A 893 -4.15 -51.54 -46.73
N ASP A 894 -4.56 -50.34 -47.21
CA ASP A 894 -4.01 -49.04 -46.75
C ASP A 894 -4.17 -48.90 -45.25
N GLN A 895 -3.16 -48.32 -44.59
CA GLN A 895 -3.25 -47.98 -43.18
C GLN A 895 -3.90 -46.59 -43.04
N ILE A 896 -4.99 -46.48 -42.33
CA ILE A 896 -5.69 -45.23 -42.01
C ILE A 896 -5.30 -44.88 -40.59
N GLU A 897 -4.85 -43.63 -40.40
CA GLU A 897 -4.49 -43.09 -39.09
C GLU A 897 -5.13 -41.70 -38.92
N VAL A 898 -5.63 -41.40 -37.72
CA VAL A 898 -6.15 -40.09 -37.38
C VAL A 898 -5.33 -39.51 -36.24
N TYR A 899 -4.88 -38.29 -36.40
CA TYR A 899 -4.10 -37.53 -35.44
C TYR A 899 -4.82 -36.28 -34.97
N ASP A 900 -4.66 -35.93 -33.70
CA ASP A 900 -5.08 -34.64 -33.21
C ASP A 900 -4.14 -33.50 -33.66
N ILE A 901 -4.45 -32.28 -33.34
CA ILE A 901 -3.67 -31.10 -33.72
C ILE A 901 -2.25 -31.09 -33.13
N ASN A 902 -2.01 -31.85 -32.06
CA ASN A 902 -0.69 -31.98 -31.42
C ASN A 902 0.13 -33.14 -31.99
N GLY A 903 -0.38 -33.84 -33.00
CA GLY A 903 0.27 -35.01 -33.63
C GLY A 903 0.14 -36.32 -32.86
N LYS A 904 -0.80 -36.39 -31.91
CA LYS A 904 -1.07 -37.64 -31.18
C LYS A 904 -2.01 -38.50 -32.00
N LEU A 905 -1.64 -39.76 -32.22
CA LEU A 905 -2.50 -40.77 -32.89
C LEU A 905 -3.74 -41.06 -32.01
N VAL A 906 -4.94 -40.84 -32.56
CA VAL A 906 -6.22 -41.08 -31.87
C VAL A 906 -7.01 -42.26 -32.48
N TYR A 907 -6.67 -42.65 -33.67
CA TYR A 907 -7.29 -43.83 -34.31
C TYR A 907 -6.36 -44.41 -35.37
N SER A 908 -6.45 -45.73 -35.55
CA SER A 908 -5.71 -46.44 -36.59
C SER A 908 -6.42 -47.73 -36.96
N GLN A 909 -6.64 -47.93 -38.27
CA GLN A 909 -7.10 -49.24 -38.82
C GLN A 909 -6.60 -49.45 -40.25
N LYS A 910 -6.74 -50.68 -40.77
CA LYS A 910 -6.53 -50.97 -42.19
C LYS A 910 -7.82 -50.87 -42.98
N ALA A 911 -7.74 -50.26 -44.14
CA ALA A 911 -8.85 -50.20 -45.06
C ALA A 911 -9.18 -51.59 -45.62
N ASN A 912 -10.49 -51.95 -45.63
CA ASN A 912 -10.97 -53.21 -46.22
C ASN A 912 -11.51 -52.99 -47.63
N ALA A 913 -11.83 -51.75 -47.98
CA ALA A 913 -12.40 -51.37 -49.28
C ALA A 913 -11.90 -50.00 -49.71
N SER A 914 -12.23 -49.55 -50.93
CA SER A 914 -11.90 -48.24 -51.44
C SER A 914 -12.73 -47.10 -50.77
N LEU A 915 -13.68 -47.43 -49.94
CA LEU A 915 -14.52 -46.55 -49.16
C LEU A 915 -14.74 -47.15 -47.77
N GLU A 916 -14.33 -46.44 -46.73
CA GLU A 916 -14.45 -46.87 -45.34
C GLU A 916 -15.29 -45.85 -44.52
N LEU A 917 -16.21 -46.39 -43.74
CA LEU A 917 -16.93 -45.60 -42.76
C LEU A 917 -16.16 -45.63 -41.44
N ILE A 918 -15.74 -44.49 -40.99
CA ILE A 918 -15.06 -44.30 -39.72
C ILE A 918 -16.05 -43.69 -38.73
N ASN A 919 -16.10 -44.27 -37.53
CA ASN A 919 -16.97 -43.80 -36.47
C ASN A 919 -16.16 -43.57 -35.19
N LEU A 920 -15.97 -42.30 -34.81
CA LEU A 920 -15.16 -41.85 -33.70
C LEU A 920 -15.96 -40.89 -32.79
N PRO A 921 -17.05 -41.28 -32.18
CA PRO A 921 -17.92 -40.44 -31.38
C PRO A 921 -17.20 -39.91 -30.13
N GLU A 922 -16.22 -40.62 -29.61
CA GLU A 922 -15.53 -40.35 -28.34
C GLU A 922 -14.39 -39.35 -28.45
N ILE A 923 -13.93 -38.99 -29.67
CA ILE A 923 -12.90 -37.94 -29.79
C ILE A 923 -13.53 -36.58 -29.59
N GLN A 924 -12.79 -35.64 -28.99
CA GLN A 924 -13.29 -34.29 -28.69
C GLN A 924 -13.57 -33.47 -29.97
N ASN A 925 -14.41 -32.44 -29.86
CA ASN A 925 -14.60 -31.49 -30.95
C ASN A 925 -13.30 -30.76 -31.25
N GLY A 926 -12.90 -30.69 -32.52
CA GLY A 926 -11.62 -30.09 -32.90
C GLY A 926 -11.20 -30.41 -34.32
N VAL A 927 -9.98 -30.02 -34.64
CA VAL A 927 -9.33 -30.28 -35.93
C VAL A 927 -8.48 -31.53 -35.85
N TYR A 928 -8.62 -32.39 -36.85
CA TYR A 928 -7.89 -33.65 -36.95
C TYR A 928 -7.26 -33.79 -38.33
N TYR A 929 -6.20 -34.60 -38.43
CA TYR A 929 -5.57 -34.98 -39.69
C TYR A 929 -5.72 -36.45 -39.89
N LEU A 930 -6.37 -36.85 -40.96
CA LEU A 930 -6.41 -38.23 -41.41
C LEU A 930 -5.27 -38.46 -42.38
N ARG A 931 -4.50 -39.50 -42.13
CA ARG A 931 -3.38 -39.92 -42.96
C ARG A 931 -3.64 -41.33 -43.45
N THR A 932 -3.38 -41.55 -44.73
CA THR A 932 -3.43 -42.89 -45.31
C THR A 932 -2.02 -43.26 -45.76
N ILE A 933 -1.60 -44.53 -45.51
CA ILE A 933 -0.31 -45.08 -45.85
C ILE A 933 -0.54 -46.33 -46.69
N SER A 934 -0.17 -46.24 -47.95
CA SER A 934 -0.12 -47.38 -48.89
C SER A 934 1.34 -47.85 -49.05
N SER A 935 1.57 -48.92 -49.79
CA SER A 935 2.93 -49.40 -50.13
C SER A 935 3.75 -48.41 -50.96
N GLU A 936 3.10 -47.41 -51.60
CA GLU A 936 3.77 -46.52 -52.55
C GLU A 936 3.60 -45.03 -52.23
N MET A 937 2.62 -44.67 -51.33
CA MET A 937 2.26 -43.27 -51.09
C MET A 937 1.73 -43.04 -49.70
N ILE A 938 1.99 -41.84 -49.16
CA ILE A 938 1.35 -41.31 -47.95
C ILE A 938 0.52 -40.12 -48.39
N SER A 939 -0.79 -40.14 -48.09
CA SER A 939 -1.70 -39.02 -48.32
C SER A 939 -2.25 -38.51 -47.00
N GLN A 940 -2.52 -37.18 -46.89
CA GLN A 940 -3.07 -36.61 -45.66
C GLN A 940 -4.17 -35.61 -46.00
N VAL A 941 -5.27 -35.65 -45.22
CA VAL A 941 -6.37 -34.73 -45.37
C VAL A 941 -6.80 -34.22 -44.00
N LYS A 942 -7.15 -32.96 -43.93
CA LYS A 942 -7.67 -32.33 -42.68
C LYS A 942 -9.18 -32.46 -42.62
N PHE A 943 -9.72 -32.80 -41.44
CA PHE A 943 -11.15 -32.74 -41.17
C PHE A 943 -11.45 -32.09 -39.83
N VAL A 944 -12.72 -31.69 -39.64
CA VAL A 944 -13.18 -31.01 -38.41
C VAL A 944 -14.33 -31.81 -37.83
N LYS A 945 -14.23 -32.15 -36.54
CA LYS A 945 -15.32 -32.69 -35.74
C LYS A 945 -15.96 -31.57 -34.90
N PHE A 946 -17.27 -31.51 -34.82
CA PHE A 946 -18.01 -30.55 -34.02
C PHE A 946 -19.06 -31.22 -33.15
#